data_fbc5e94948cd4bd1b0430180d3ff4882
#
_entry.id   fbc5e94948cd4bd1b0430180d3ff4882
#
_cell.length_a   1.000
_cell.length_b   1.000
_cell.length_c   1.000
_cell.angle_alpha   90.00
_cell.angle_beta   90.00
_cell.angle_gamma   90.00
#
_symmetry.space_group_name_H-M   'P 1'
#
loop_
_entity.id
_entity.type
_entity.pdbx_description
1 polymer ?
#
loop_
_entity_poly.entity_id
_entity_poly.type
_entity_poly.pdbx_seq_one_letter_code
_entity_poly.pdbx_strand_id
1 'polypeptide(L)'
;RNVRNQVRDKLDIDFEDLGEVEVKNIARPMRVFSVVLDEKADALLTPVVEMPVKAAPSRRPQIAVALVVSVLAIGGLVWWQPWAPEFEPASVEKMALPLPDKPSIAVLPFNNMSDDPGQAYFADGMTEDLITDLSKISGLFVISRNSTFTYKDKPVKVREVAEELGVRYVVEGSVRRVGDQVRINVQLIDALSGYHLWADRYDGSLSDIFALQDNVIGQIVAALAVKLTAGERSLQAKAETENAEAYDAFLRGWAYYRRNTPDDFAEAIPYLEQAVALDPNYSRAFAALAAIHWTSLAKDFTSRGGRWSERLGLSHQGARLQATKYLREATKNPVPLAHQVASSVQTFQGRHQAAVAEARRAIELDANDPIGYEALATALIYAGRPAEGADAIRKAMRLDPYFPSAYLVWLGLAQFGTEQFEAAAESLRRAAQRNPDDDIGLILLAAAQGHLGREEQAMSAVSALNTLRAKREARLEEARAKGIEIGIDVLLAGPYTLKDVDLWPFKERADRERLRAGLEKAGVPAIAEVSAESPTEVAGATTVDAAAAKLLFDQGVAFVDVRNESHWNLGHIPGAVLLNFKSDFSEAGLLAVVARDQAVVIYCEGPKCLRSSKACVRAVAWGFEKVYYLREGFPGWKAAGYPVAVNN
;
A
#
# COMPACT_ATOMS: atom_id res chain seq x y z
N ARG A 1 -26.58 -34.11 -21.52
CA ARG A 1 -27.58 -33.72 -20.51
C ARG A 1 -27.38 -32.30 -20.04
N ASN A 2 -26.14 -31.90 -19.75
CA ASN A 2 -25.86 -30.54 -19.25
C ASN A 2 -26.11 -29.42 -20.26
N VAL A 3 -25.78 -29.62 -21.54
CA VAL A 3 -25.96 -28.60 -22.58
C VAL A 3 -27.45 -28.32 -22.82
N ARG A 4 -28.30 -29.37 -22.91
CA ARG A 4 -29.74 -29.23 -23.04
C ARG A 4 -30.37 -28.39 -21.92
N ASN A 5 -29.97 -28.63 -20.66
CA ASN A 5 -30.53 -27.91 -19.51
C ASN A 5 -30.07 -26.44 -19.45
N GLN A 6 -28.90 -26.13 -19.99
CA GLN A 6 -28.39 -24.75 -20.04
C GLN A 6 -29.00 -23.92 -21.18
N VAL A 7 -29.47 -24.57 -22.24
CA VAL A 7 -29.98 -23.90 -23.43
C VAL A 7 -31.52 -23.79 -23.41
N ARG A 8 -32.23 -24.78 -22.85
CA ARG A 8 -33.70 -24.87 -22.83
C ARG A 8 -34.39 -23.65 -22.20
N ASP A 9 -33.77 -23.10 -21.14
CA ASP A 9 -34.34 -21.95 -20.40
C ASP A 9 -33.95 -20.57 -20.97
N LYS A 10 -33.12 -20.58 -22.03
CA LYS A 10 -32.62 -19.35 -22.67
C LYS A 10 -33.03 -19.16 -24.13
N LEU A 11 -33.42 -20.23 -24.79
CA LEU A 11 -33.84 -20.23 -26.19
C LEU A 11 -35.12 -21.06 -26.32
N ASP A 12 -36.09 -20.56 -27.07
CA ASP A 12 -37.36 -21.23 -27.37
C ASP A 12 -37.13 -22.25 -28.49
N ILE A 13 -36.51 -23.38 -28.12
CA ILE A 13 -36.11 -24.45 -29.05
C ILE A 13 -36.57 -25.80 -28.49
N ASP A 14 -37.26 -26.58 -29.30
CA ASP A 14 -37.68 -27.93 -28.97
C ASP A 14 -36.57 -28.95 -29.23
N PHE A 15 -36.49 -29.93 -28.33
CA PHE A 15 -35.50 -31.01 -28.39
C PHE A 15 -36.21 -32.36 -28.47
N GLU A 16 -35.93 -33.13 -29.52
CA GLU A 16 -36.37 -34.52 -29.67
C GLU A 16 -35.34 -35.48 -29.08
N ASP A 17 -35.79 -36.40 -28.25
CA ASP A 17 -34.94 -37.39 -27.58
C ASP A 17 -34.65 -38.56 -28.53
N LEU A 18 -33.40 -38.70 -28.95
CA LEU A 18 -32.94 -39.77 -29.84
C LEU A 18 -32.49 -41.04 -29.08
N GLY A 19 -32.66 -41.08 -27.76
CA GLY A 19 -32.29 -42.23 -26.94
C GLY A 19 -30.80 -42.27 -26.55
N GLU A 20 -30.37 -43.45 -26.08
CA GLU A 20 -28.99 -43.69 -25.64
C GLU A 20 -28.14 -44.26 -26.77
N VAL A 21 -26.98 -43.63 -27.01
CA VAL A 21 -26.03 -44.03 -28.08
C VAL A 21 -24.69 -44.36 -27.43
N GLU A 22 -24.11 -45.49 -27.81
CA GLU A 22 -22.73 -45.82 -27.42
C GLU A 22 -21.73 -45.02 -28.27
N VAL A 23 -20.86 -44.27 -27.60
CA VAL A 23 -19.81 -43.46 -28.23
C VAL A 23 -18.45 -44.09 -27.94
N LYS A 24 -17.65 -44.26 -28.99
CA LYS A 24 -16.31 -44.87 -28.90
C LYS A 24 -15.46 -44.12 -27.87
N ASN A 25 -14.88 -44.85 -26.93
CA ASN A 25 -14.05 -44.34 -25.80
C ASN A 25 -14.83 -43.70 -24.63
N ILE A 26 -16.13 -43.84 -24.53
CA ILE A 26 -16.92 -43.44 -23.38
C ILE A 26 -17.57 -44.68 -22.74
N ALA A 27 -17.23 -44.97 -21.48
CA ALA A 27 -17.62 -46.20 -20.80
C ALA A 27 -19.12 -46.30 -20.44
N ARG A 28 -19.92 -45.29 -20.70
CA ARG A 28 -21.38 -45.28 -20.43
C ARG A 28 -22.13 -44.71 -21.62
N PRO A 29 -23.30 -45.30 -22.02
CA PRO A 29 -24.14 -44.76 -23.08
C PRO A 29 -24.52 -43.29 -22.79
N MET A 30 -24.47 -42.46 -23.84
CA MET A 30 -24.86 -41.05 -23.75
C MET A 30 -26.23 -40.83 -24.38
N ARG A 31 -27.11 -40.12 -23.66
CA ARG A 31 -28.44 -39.74 -24.17
C ARG A 31 -28.30 -38.53 -25.10
N VAL A 32 -28.72 -38.72 -26.36
CA VAL A 32 -28.57 -37.76 -27.45
C VAL A 32 -29.92 -37.11 -27.75
N PHE A 33 -29.90 -35.82 -28.06
CA PHE A 33 -31.09 -35.07 -28.45
C PHE A 33 -30.83 -34.36 -29.77
N SER A 34 -31.82 -34.36 -30.68
CA SER A 34 -31.82 -33.49 -31.85
C SER A 34 -32.49 -32.14 -31.51
N VAL A 35 -32.07 -31.10 -32.19
CA VAL A 35 -32.71 -29.80 -32.13
C VAL A 35 -33.74 -29.72 -33.24
N VAL A 36 -35.00 -29.49 -32.88
CA VAL A 36 -36.07 -29.26 -33.84
C VAL A 36 -36.07 -27.75 -34.16
N LEU A 37 -35.70 -27.41 -35.40
CA LEU A 37 -35.77 -26.05 -35.89
C LEU A 37 -37.15 -25.78 -36.45
N ASP A 38 -37.81 -24.72 -36.00
CA ASP A 38 -39.13 -24.31 -36.49
C ASP A 38 -39.04 -23.81 -37.94
N GLU A 39 -40.13 -23.95 -38.75
CA GLU A 39 -40.19 -23.52 -40.16
C GLU A 39 -39.78 -22.06 -40.41
N LYS A 40 -39.77 -21.23 -39.37
CA LYS A 40 -39.28 -19.85 -39.45
C LYS A 40 -37.77 -19.69 -39.48
N ALA A 41 -37.01 -20.70 -39.05
CA ALA A 41 -35.57 -20.70 -39.08
C ALA A 41 -34.98 -21.08 -40.45
N ASP A 42 -35.74 -21.80 -41.25
CA ASP A 42 -35.37 -22.17 -42.62
C ASP A 42 -35.30 -20.97 -43.59
N ALA A 43 -35.95 -19.87 -43.28
CA ALA A 43 -35.93 -18.66 -44.11
C ALA A 43 -34.60 -17.85 -44.06
N LEU A 44 -33.66 -18.24 -43.21
CA LEU A 44 -32.35 -17.58 -43.10
C LEU A 44 -31.21 -18.35 -43.80
N LEU A 45 -31.49 -19.54 -44.33
CA LEU A 45 -30.53 -20.29 -45.13
C LEU A 45 -30.80 -20.02 -46.62
N THR A 46 -29.90 -19.33 -47.30
CA THR A 46 -29.95 -19.05 -48.73
C THR A 46 -30.12 -20.35 -49.55
N PRO A 47 -30.98 -20.38 -50.60
CA PRO A 47 -31.28 -21.60 -51.32
C PRO A 47 -30.06 -22.11 -52.10
N VAL A 48 -29.71 -23.36 -51.85
CA VAL A 48 -28.82 -24.12 -52.74
C VAL A 48 -29.56 -24.34 -54.06
N VAL A 49 -29.03 -23.79 -55.14
CA VAL A 49 -29.53 -23.95 -56.49
C VAL A 49 -29.56 -25.44 -56.87
N GLU A 50 -30.73 -26.02 -57.03
CA GLU A 50 -30.94 -27.36 -57.66
C GLU A 50 -30.51 -27.31 -59.11
N MET A 51 -29.43 -27.99 -59.46
CA MET A 51 -29.10 -28.32 -60.84
C MET A 51 -29.67 -29.69 -61.22
N PRO A 52 -30.27 -29.85 -62.39
CA PRO A 52 -30.96 -31.07 -62.77
C PRO A 52 -29.97 -32.22 -62.97
N VAL A 53 -30.28 -33.35 -62.32
CA VAL A 53 -29.56 -34.63 -62.48
C VAL A 53 -29.78 -35.22 -63.85
N LYS A 54 -28.79 -35.16 -64.76
CA LYS A 54 -28.69 -36.04 -65.90
C LYS A 54 -27.94 -37.30 -65.52
N ALA A 55 -28.60 -38.44 -65.71
CA ALA A 55 -28.03 -39.76 -65.51
C ALA A 55 -26.74 -39.92 -66.34
N ALA A 56 -25.65 -40.32 -65.73
CA ALA A 56 -24.36 -40.62 -66.37
C ALA A 56 -23.75 -41.92 -65.83
N PRO A 57 -22.94 -42.58 -66.62
CA PRO A 57 -22.60 -44.01 -66.50
C PRO A 57 -21.59 -44.28 -65.38
N SER A 58 -21.64 -45.51 -64.89
CA SER A 58 -20.83 -46.09 -63.83
C SER A 58 -19.32 -45.79 -63.95
N ARG A 59 -18.77 -44.94 -63.05
CA ARG A 59 -17.30 -44.70 -62.90
C ARG A 59 -16.85 -45.07 -61.49
N ARG A 60 -16.69 -46.36 -61.24
CA ARG A 60 -16.14 -46.90 -59.98
C ARG A 60 -14.68 -46.46 -59.59
N PRO A 61 -13.75 -46.05 -60.51
CA PRO A 61 -12.44 -45.62 -60.09
C PRO A 61 -12.36 -44.15 -59.54
N GLN A 62 -13.35 -43.28 -59.89
CA GLN A 62 -13.29 -41.87 -59.47
C GLN A 62 -13.73 -41.63 -58.03
N ILE A 63 -14.59 -42.50 -57.49
CA ILE A 63 -14.97 -42.42 -56.06
C ILE A 63 -13.82 -42.82 -55.15
N ALA A 64 -12.98 -43.79 -55.54
CA ALA A 64 -11.85 -44.20 -54.80
C ALA A 64 -10.76 -43.10 -54.77
N VAL A 65 -10.55 -42.38 -55.87
CA VAL A 65 -9.61 -41.23 -55.94
C VAL A 65 -10.12 -40.05 -55.13
N ALA A 66 -11.41 -39.74 -55.19
CA ALA A 66 -12.00 -38.66 -54.38
C ALA A 66 -11.94 -38.95 -52.88
N LEU A 67 -12.15 -40.20 -52.46
CA LEU A 67 -11.98 -40.63 -51.06
C LEU A 67 -10.52 -40.52 -50.60
N VAL A 68 -9.55 -40.95 -51.42
CA VAL A 68 -8.13 -40.83 -51.10
C VAL A 68 -7.69 -39.34 -51.01
N VAL A 69 -8.13 -38.51 -51.96
CA VAL A 69 -7.86 -37.06 -51.91
C VAL A 69 -8.54 -36.40 -50.71
N SER A 70 -9.75 -36.80 -50.35
CA SER A 70 -10.43 -36.29 -49.14
C SER A 70 -9.73 -36.72 -47.86
N VAL A 71 -9.25 -37.96 -47.77
CA VAL A 71 -8.48 -38.47 -46.63
C VAL A 71 -7.13 -37.76 -46.53
N LEU A 72 -6.45 -37.51 -47.65
CA LEU A 72 -5.20 -36.75 -47.69
C LEU A 72 -5.43 -35.26 -47.38
N ALA A 73 -6.52 -34.66 -47.82
CA ALA A 73 -6.88 -33.29 -47.49
C ALA A 73 -7.28 -33.14 -46.01
N ILE A 74 -8.04 -34.07 -45.45
CA ILE A 74 -8.38 -34.12 -44.03
C ILE A 74 -7.10 -34.41 -43.21
N GLY A 75 -6.26 -35.33 -43.64
CA GLY A 75 -4.96 -35.61 -43.03
C GLY A 75 -4.05 -34.40 -43.08
N GLY A 76 -4.00 -33.66 -44.20
CA GLY A 76 -3.26 -32.42 -44.34
C GLY A 76 -3.82 -31.28 -43.46
N LEU A 77 -5.14 -31.15 -43.35
CA LEU A 77 -5.81 -30.19 -42.46
C LEU A 77 -5.59 -30.53 -40.99
N VAL A 78 -5.66 -31.82 -40.64
CA VAL A 78 -5.34 -32.28 -39.27
C VAL A 78 -3.87 -32.11 -38.94
N TRP A 79 -2.98 -32.30 -39.91
CA TRP A 79 -1.54 -32.06 -39.72
C TRP A 79 -1.20 -30.58 -39.66
N TRP A 80 -1.87 -29.72 -40.42
CA TRP A 80 -1.68 -28.27 -40.40
C TRP A 80 -2.39 -27.59 -39.23
N GLN A 81 -3.42 -28.20 -38.64
CA GLN A 81 -4.19 -27.73 -37.45
C GLN A 81 -4.35 -26.20 -37.36
N PRO A 82 -4.88 -25.51 -38.38
CA PRO A 82 -5.02 -24.05 -38.35
C PRO A 82 -5.95 -23.55 -37.23
N TRP A 83 -6.69 -24.45 -36.58
CA TRP A 83 -7.57 -24.19 -35.44
C TRP A 83 -6.97 -24.63 -34.10
N ALA A 84 -5.81 -25.27 -34.06
CA ALA A 84 -5.11 -25.52 -32.82
C ALA A 84 -4.66 -24.16 -32.28
N PRO A 85 -5.03 -23.79 -31.05
CA PRO A 85 -4.49 -22.57 -30.47
C PRO A 85 -2.96 -22.70 -30.48
N GLU A 86 -2.31 -21.87 -31.29
CA GLU A 86 -0.86 -21.82 -31.35
C GLU A 86 -0.38 -21.37 -29.96
N PHE A 87 0.10 -22.33 -29.14
CA PHE A 87 0.76 -21.99 -27.91
C PHE A 87 2.09 -21.37 -28.30
N GLU A 88 2.16 -20.03 -28.28
CA GLU A 88 3.41 -19.33 -28.48
C GLU A 88 4.21 -19.36 -27.17
N PRO A 89 5.38 -20.03 -27.15
CA PRO A 89 6.25 -20.00 -25.97
C PRO A 89 6.82 -18.61 -25.73
N ALA A 90 7.17 -18.31 -24.48
CA ALA A 90 7.87 -17.07 -24.13
C ALA A 90 9.26 -17.01 -24.77
N SER A 91 9.65 -15.82 -25.24
CA SER A 91 10.97 -15.60 -25.82
C SER A 91 11.87 -14.84 -24.85
N VAL A 92 13.09 -15.36 -24.61
CA VAL A 92 14.06 -14.70 -23.73
C VAL A 92 14.44 -13.31 -24.26
N GLU A 93 14.47 -13.13 -25.60
CA GLU A 93 14.76 -11.83 -26.22
C GLU A 93 13.67 -10.78 -26.01
N LYS A 94 12.42 -11.22 -25.73
CA LYS A 94 11.29 -10.33 -25.48
C LYS A 94 11.10 -10.03 -23.98
N MET A 95 11.87 -10.66 -23.12
CA MET A 95 11.74 -10.45 -21.67
C MET A 95 12.11 -9.03 -21.28
N ALA A 96 11.24 -8.38 -20.51
CA ALA A 96 11.47 -7.03 -19.97
C ALA A 96 12.64 -7.00 -18.96
N LEU A 97 12.90 -8.13 -18.31
CA LEU A 97 13.97 -8.34 -17.34
C LEU A 97 14.73 -9.62 -17.65
N PRO A 98 16.06 -9.68 -17.44
CA PRO A 98 16.85 -10.87 -17.71
C PRO A 98 16.43 -12.04 -16.80
N LEU A 99 16.49 -13.26 -17.33
CA LEU A 99 16.29 -14.46 -16.52
C LEU A 99 17.39 -14.57 -15.46
N PRO A 100 17.00 -14.87 -14.20
CA PRO A 100 17.97 -15.20 -13.17
C PRO A 100 18.69 -16.53 -13.46
N ASP A 101 19.90 -16.70 -12.90
CA ASP A 101 20.66 -17.97 -12.98
C ASP A 101 19.97 -19.13 -12.27
N LYS A 102 19.09 -18.82 -11.30
CA LYS A 102 18.28 -19.80 -10.57
C LYS A 102 16.95 -20.04 -11.27
N PRO A 103 16.30 -21.21 -11.06
CA PRO A 103 14.92 -21.41 -11.48
C PRO A 103 14.04 -20.27 -10.98
N SER A 104 13.41 -19.55 -11.90
CA SER A 104 12.62 -18.34 -11.62
C SER A 104 11.15 -18.64 -11.82
N ILE A 105 10.34 -18.27 -10.81
CA ILE A 105 8.93 -18.65 -10.71
C ILE A 105 8.05 -17.46 -10.34
N ALA A 106 6.88 -17.37 -10.97
CA ALA A 106 5.78 -16.51 -10.59
C ALA A 106 4.56 -17.36 -10.24
N VAL A 107 3.96 -17.13 -9.08
CA VAL A 107 2.70 -17.76 -8.69
C VAL A 107 1.58 -16.76 -8.91
N LEU A 108 0.69 -17.04 -9.85
CA LEU A 108 -0.46 -16.19 -10.14
C LEU A 108 -1.55 -16.35 -9.07
N PRO A 109 -2.35 -15.30 -8.83
CA PRO A 109 -3.47 -15.38 -7.90
C PRO A 109 -4.40 -16.53 -8.26
N PHE A 110 -4.68 -17.41 -7.31
CA PHE A 110 -5.59 -18.53 -7.51
C PHE A 110 -7.03 -18.03 -7.65
N ASN A 111 -7.74 -18.58 -8.62
CA ASN A 111 -9.12 -18.25 -8.85
C ASN A 111 -10.00 -18.77 -7.70
N ASN A 112 -10.84 -17.92 -7.13
CA ASN A 112 -11.87 -18.38 -6.20
C ASN A 112 -13.00 -19.07 -6.98
N MET A 113 -13.12 -20.37 -6.82
CA MET A 113 -14.17 -21.22 -7.41
C MET A 113 -15.25 -21.61 -6.39
N SER A 114 -15.27 -20.97 -5.23
CA SER A 114 -16.32 -21.12 -4.21
C SER A 114 -17.60 -20.42 -4.69
N ASP A 115 -18.75 -20.91 -4.22
CA ASP A 115 -20.06 -20.31 -4.55
C ASP A 115 -20.27 -18.95 -3.84
N ASP A 116 -19.46 -18.64 -2.83
CA ASP A 116 -19.44 -17.38 -2.07
C ASP A 116 -18.26 -16.49 -2.50
N PRO A 117 -18.50 -15.32 -3.12
CA PRO A 117 -17.45 -14.35 -3.44
C PRO A 117 -16.68 -13.86 -2.20
N GLY A 118 -17.31 -13.89 -1.03
CA GLY A 118 -16.67 -13.53 0.25
C GLY A 118 -15.50 -14.44 0.63
N GLN A 119 -15.32 -15.60 -0.02
CA GLN A 119 -14.18 -16.50 0.17
C GLN A 119 -12.92 -16.10 -0.63
N ALA A 120 -12.94 -14.98 -1.36
CA ALA A 120 -11.77 -14.53 -2.15
C ALA A 120 -10.52 -14.33 -1.28
N TYR A 121 -10.67 -13.87 -0.01
CA TYR A 121 -9.55 -13.73 0.92
C TYR A 121 -8.81 -15.05 1.17
N PHE A 122 -9.53 -16.17 1.15
CA PHE A 122 -8.94 -17.48 1.38
C PHE A 122 -8.09 -17.93 0.18
N ALA A 123 -8.60 -17.76 -1.06
CA ALA A 123 -7.82 -18.06 -2.27
C ALA A 123 -6.59 -17.15 -2.39
N ASP A 124 -6.73 -15.86 -2.07
CA ASP A 124 -5.63 -14.89 -2.05
C ASP A 124 -4.59 -15.27 -1.00
N GLY A 125 -5.03 -15.62 0.21
CA GLY A 125 -4.15 -16.03 1.31
C GLY A 125 -3.37 -17.30 0.98
N MET A 126 -4.04 -18.32 0.42
CA MET A 126 -3.40 -19.55 -0.05
C MET A 126 -2.32 -19.27 -1.10
N THR A 127 -2.60 -18.38 -2.05
CA THR A 127 -1.61 -17.98 -3.05
C THR A 127 -0.41 -17.29 -2.41
N GLU A 128 -0.68 -16.37 -1.48
CA GLU A 128 0.37 -15.62 -0.78
C GLU A 128 1.24 -16.52 0.09
N ASP A 129 0.64 -17.49 0.78
CA ASP A 129 1.40 -18.46 1.57
C ASP A 129 2.28 -19.34 0.68
N LEU A 130 1.78 -19.78 -0.49
CA LEU A 130 2.57 -20.51 -1.46
C LEU A 130 3.77 -19.67 -1.98
N ILE A 131 3.55 -18.39 -2.28
CA ILE A 131 4.63 -17.46 -2.63
C ILE A 131 5.63 -17.36 -1.47
N THR A 132 5.16 -17.15 -0.25
CA THR A 132 5.99 -16.99 0.95
C THR A 132 6.85 -18.22 1.21
N ASP A 133 6.27 -19.42 1.11
CA ASP A 133 7.01 -20.65 1.38
C ASP A 133 8.03 -20.98 0.28
N LEU A 134 7.67 -20.74 -0.98
CA LEU A 134 8.63 -20.85 -2.09
C LEU A 134 9.74 -19.80 -1.98
N SER A 135 9.45 -18.60 -1.47
CA SER A 135 10.42 -17.51 -1.34
C SER A 135 11.48 -17.78 -0.27
N LYS A 136 11.19 -18.61 0.73
CA LYS A 136 12.15 -19.09 1.75
C LYS A 136 13.23 -20.01 1.15
N ILE A 137 13.01 -20.54 -0.06
CA ILE A 137 13.93 -21.47 -0.73
C ILE A 137 14.99 -20.69 -1.49
N SER A 138 16.22 -20.69 -0.98
CA SER A 138 17.33 -19.92 -1.56
C SER A 138 17.75 -20.37 -2.97
N GLY A 139 17.43 -21.62 -3.33
CA GLY A 139 17.64 -22.18 -4.67
C GLY A 139 16.68 -21.67 -5.74
N LEU A 140 15.60 -20.98 -5.37
CA LEU A 140 14.62 -20.38 -6.26
C LEU A 140 14.81 -18.86 -6.38
N PHE A 141 14.28 -18.31 -7.45
CA PHE A 141 14.01 -16.90 -7.60
C PHE A 141 12.49 -16.73 -7.74
N VAL A 142 11.86 -16.16 -6.72
CA VAL A 142 10.41 -16.07 -6.63
C VAL A 142 9.98 -14.61 -6.78
N ILE A 143 9.06 -14.35 -7.71
CA ILE A 143 8.46 -13.02 -7.87
C ILE A 143 7.51 -12.74 -6.72
N SER A 144 7.56 -11.52 -6.21
CA SER A 144 6.74 -11.07 -5.11
C SER A 144 5.24 -11.10 -5.44
N ARG A 145 4.44 -11.25 -4.39
CA ARG A 145 2.99 -11.13 -4.45
C ARG A 145 2.54 -9.81 -5.11
N ASN A 146 3.17 -8.69 -4.76
CA ASN A 146 2.76 -7.38 -5.26
C ASN A 146 2.74 -7.33 -6.79
N SER A 147 3.75 -7.91 -7.43
CA SER A 147 3.80 -8.00 -8.90
C SER A 147 2.84 -9.03 -9.46
N THR A 148 2.72 -10.21 -8.87
CA THR A 148 1.84 -11.27 -9.42
C THR A 148 0.36 -10.93 -9.26
N PHE A 149 -0.04 -10.22 -8.21
CA PHE A 149 -1.44 -9.82 -7.99
C PHE A 149 -1.92 -8.69 -8.91
N THR A 150 -1.04 -8.08 -9.69
CA THR A 150 -1.47 -7.17 -10.78
C THR A 150 -2.24 -7.90 -11.88
N TYR A 151 -2.10 -9.23 -11.95
CA TYR A 151 -2.83 -10.10 -12.87
C TYR A 151 -4.14 -10.65 -12.30
N LYS A 152 -4.50 -10.34 -11.06
CA LYS A 152 -5.73 -10.82 -10.45
C LYS A 152 -6.95 -10.40 -11.26
N ASP A 153 -7.87 -11.36 -11.47
CA ASP A 153 -9.13 -11.20 -12.22
C ASP A 153 -8.94 -10.73 -13.68
N LYS A 154 -7.73 -10.92 -14.25
CA LYS A 154 -7.43 -10.60 -15.64
C LYS A 154 -7.15 -11.88 -16.45
N PRO A 155 -7.71 -12.02 -17.64
CA PRO A 155 -7.31 -13.08 -18.56
C PRO A 155 -5.91 -12.73 -19.11
N VAL A 156 -4.90 -13.46 -18.69
CA VAL A 156 -3.51 -13.28 -19.14
C VAL A 156 -2.95 -14.56 -19.71
N LYS A 157 -2.05 -14.45 -20.67
CA LYS A 157 -1.31 -15.60 -21.20
C LYS A 157 -0.04 -15.80 -20.36
N VAL A 158 0.25 -17.06 -20.03
CA VAL A 158 1.47 -17.44 -19.29
C VAL A 158 2.74 -16.85 -19.93
N ARG A 159 2.79 -16.84 -21.28
CA ARG A 159 3.87 -16.21 -22.03
C ARG A 159 4.06 -14.73 -21.66
N GLU A 160 2.98 -13.95 -21.68
CA GLU A 160 3.00 -12.52 -21.39
C GLU A 160 3.51 -12.26 -19.97
N VAL A 161 2.99 -13.02 -19.00
CA VAL A 161 3.46 -12.96 -17.60
C VAL A 161 4.96 -13.25 -17.49
N ALA A 162 5.43 -14.30 -18.17
CA ALA A 162 6.84 -14.70 -18.13
C ALA A 162 7.75 -13.65 -18.77
N GLU A 163 7.36 -13.06 -19.90
CA GLU A 163 8.10 -12.03 -20.61
C GLU A 163 8.15 -10.72 -19.79
N GLU A 164 7.03 -10.30 -19.18
CA GLU A 164 6.96 -9.09 -18.37
C GLU A 164 7.74 -9.20 -17.05
N LEU A 165 7.63 -10.34 -16.35
CA LEU A 165 8.28 -10.54 -15.05
C LEU A 165 9.72 -11.08 -15.15
N GLY A 166 10.14 -11.52 -16.33
CA GLY A 166 11.46 -12.14 -16.54
C GLY A 166 11.59 -13.45 -15.75
N VAL A 167 10.61 -14.35 -15.86
CA VAL A 167 10.61 -15.66 -15.20
C VAL A 167 10.42 -16.78 -16.21
N ARG A 168 10.94 -17.98 -15.86
CA ARG A 168 10.77 -19.17 -16.68
C ARG A 168 9.51 -19.95 -16.34
N TYR A 169 9.18 -20.04 -15.07
CA TYR A 169 8.08 -20.90 -14.61
C TYR A 169 6.94 -20.07 -14.06
N VAL A 170 5.71 -20.52 -14.34
CA VAL A 170 4.47 -19.91 -13.84
C VAL A 170 3.63 -20.98 -13.18
N VAL A 171 3.13 -20.67 -11.97
CA VAL A 171 2.14 -21.48 -11.26
C VAL A 171 0.79 -20.82 -11.40
N GLU A 172 -0.20 -21.59 -11.80
CA GLU A 172 -1.61 -21.19 -11.83
C GLU A 172 -2.45 -22.16 -11.00
N GLY A 173 -3.57 -21.67 -10.48
CA GLY A 173 -4.42 -22.54 -9.70
C GLY A 173 -5.80 -21.98 -9.43
N SER A 174 -6.58 -22.77 -8.73
CA SER A 174 -7.89 -22.38 -8.23
C SER A 174 -8.16 -23.03 -6.87
N VAL A 175 -8.91 -22.33 -6.04
CA VAL A 175 -9.34 -22.81 -4.73
C VAL A 175 -10.85 -22.78 -4.66
N ARG A 176 -11.46 -23.86 -4.20
CA ARG A 176 -12.87 -23.95 -3.88
C ARG A 176 -13.03 -24.38 -2.43
N ARG A 177 -13.73 -23.58 -1.64
CA ARG A 177 -14.09 -23.88 -0.26
C ARG A 177 -15.62 -23.97 -0.12
N VAL A 178 -16.11 -25.04 0.50
CA VAL A 178 -17.53 -25.23 0.81
C VAL A 178 -17.60 -25.74 2.26
N GLY A 179 -17.98 -24.86 3.16
CA GLY A 179 -17.89 -25.15 4.60
C GLY A 179 -16.46 -25.43 5.01
N ASP A 180 -16.21 -26.65 5.51
CA ASP A 180 -14.90 -27.13 5.94
C ASP A 180 -14.12 -27.85 4.82
N GLN A 181 -14.75 -28.13 3.67
CA GLN A 181 -14.09 -28.83 2.57
C GLN A 181 -13.36 -27.85 1.65
N VAL A 182 -12.11 -28.18 1.32
CA VAL A 182 -11.25 -27.39 0.46
C VAL A 182 -10.80 -28.26 -0.72
N ARG A 183 -10.85 -27.68 -1.91
CA ARG A 183 -10.27 -28.24 -3.14
C ARG A 183 -9.32 -27.25 -3.74
N ILE A 184 -8.11 -27.69 -4.03
CA ILE A 184 -7.06 -26.90 -4.68
C ILE A 184 -6.69 -27.60 -5.99
N ASN A 185 -6.74 -26.89 -7.12
CA ASN A 185 -6.12 -27.33 -8.36
C ASN A 185 -4.93 -26.44 -8.62
N VAL A 186 -3.79 -27.04 -8.95
CA VAL A 186 -2.54 -26.31 -9.21
C VAL A 186 -1.86 -26.91 -10.43
N GLN A 187 -1.23 -26.06 -11.23
CA GLN A 187 -0.40 -26.46 -12.36
C GLN A 187 0.87 -25.61 -12.44
N LEU A 188 1.98 -26.23 -12.81
CA LEU A 188 3.27 -25.60 -13.05
C LEU A 188 3.59 -25.68 -14.54
N ILE A 189 3.85 -24.53 -15.14
CA ILE A 189 4.06 -24.38 -16.58
C ILE A 189 5.48 -23.85 -16.82
N ASP A 190 6.23 -24.49 -17.71
CA ASP A 190 7.46 -23.90 -18.27
C ASP A 190 7.08 -22.98 -19.43
N ALA A 191 7.13 -21.68 -19.21
CA ALA A 191 6.70 -20.68 -20.18
C ALA A 191 7.56 -20.65 -21.46
N LEU A 192 8.84 -21.07 -21.38
CA LEU A 192 9.73 -21.11 -22.55
C LEU A 192 9.42 -22.27 -23.49
N SER A 193 8.92 -23.38 -22.97
CA SER A 193 8.51 -24.52 -23.78
C SER A 193 7.01 -24.60 -24.00
N GLY A 194 6.23 -23.99 -23.11
CA GLY A 194 4.78 -24.05 -23.08
C GLY A 194 4.20 -25.33 -22.52
N TYR A 195 5.02 -26.22 -22.02
CA TYR A 195 4.57 -27.49 -21.48
C TYR A 195 4.21 -27.37 -19.99
N HIS A 196 3.15 -28.05 -19.59
CA HIS A 196 2.85 -28.30 -18.20
C HIS A 196 3.86 -29.31 -17.66
N LEU A 197 4.67 -28.88 -16.70
CA LEU A 197 5.61 -29.78 -16.03
C LEU A 197 4.89 -30.68 -15.03
N TRP A 198 3.82 -30.15 -14.44
CA TRP A 198 3.03 -30.83 -13.45
C TRP A 198 1.65 -30.15 -13.32
N ALA A 199 0.61 -30.94 -13.07
CA ALA A 199 -0.73 -30.47 -12.72
C ALA A 199 -1.39 -31.51 -11.80
N ASP A 200 -1.99 -31.07 -10.73
CA ASP A 200 -2.67 -31.97 -9.77
C ASP A 200 -3.83 -31.29 -9.04
N ARG A 201 -4.63 -32.11 -8.37
CA ARG A 201 -5.76 -31.70 -7.56
C ARG A 201 -5.68 -32.28 -6.17
N TYR A 202 -5.87 -31.42 -5.18
CA TYR A 202 -5.86 -31.77 -3.77
C TYR A 202 -7.25 -31.53 -3.17
N ASP A 203 -7.78 -32.52 -2.49
CA ASP A 203 -9.04 -32.46 -1.76
C ASP A 203 -8.76 -32.76 -0.27
N GLY A 204 -9.29 -31.92 0.63
CA GLY A 204 -9.14 -32.11 2.08
C GLY A 204 -10.09 -31.23 2.88
N SER A 205 -9.93 -31.24 4.20
CA SER A 205 -10.65 -30.34 5.10
C SER A 205 -9.81 -29.10 5.42
N LEU A 206 -10.42 -28.08 6.02
CA LEU A 206 -9.70 -26.90 6.51
C LEU A 206 -8.65 -27.27 7.58
N SER A 207 -8.89 -28.32 8.36
CA SER A 207 -7.90 -28.86 9.32
C SER A 207 -6.66 -29.44 8.64
N ASP A 208 -6.78 -29.88 7.39
CA ASP A 208 -5.67 -30.47 6.62
C ASP A 208 -4.93 -29.44 5.76
N ILE A 209 -5.31 -28.15 5.86
CA ILE A 209 -4.87 -27.11 4.93
C ILE A 209 -3.35 -27.00 4.84
N PHE A 210 -2.64 -27.11 5.96
CA PHE A 210 -1.18 -27.01 6.00
C PHE A 210 -0.53 -28.21 5.29
N ALA A 211 -1.06 -29.42 5.48
CA ALA A 211 -0.58 -30.61 4.76
C ALA A 211 -0.83 -30.50 3.25
N LEU A 212 -1.94 -29.89 2.84
CA LEU A 212 -2.22 -29.63 1.42
C LEU A 212 -1.22 -28.62 0.82
N GLN A 213 -0.89 -27.54 1.54
CA GLN A 213 0.11 -26.56 1.15
C GLN A 213 1.50 -27.20 1.02
N ASP A 214 1.93 -27.95 2.01
CA ASP A 214 3.22 -28.66 2.01
C ASP A 214 3.35 -29.63 0.84
N ASN A 215 2.28 -30.35 0.50
CA ASN A 215 2.25 -31.22 -0.67
C ASN A 215 2.44 -30.45 -1.97
N VAL A 216 1.75 -29.33 -2.16
CA VAL A 216 1.88 -28.49 -3.36
C VAL A 216 3.31 -27.98 -3.50
N ILE A 217 3.89 -27.44 -2.41
CA ILE A 217 5.27 -26.93 -2.39
C ILE A 217 6.26 -28.06 -2.72
N GLY A 218 6.10 -29.22 -2.09
CA GLY A 218 6.95 -30.39 -2.33
C GLY A 218 6.96 -30.83 -3.79
N GLN A 219 5.80 -30.81 -4.46
CA GLN A 219 5.70 -31.15 -5.88
C GLN A 219 6.35 -30.11 -6.79
N ILE A 220 6.18 -28.80 -6.51
CA ILE A 220 6.83 -27.74 -7.27
C ILE A 220 8.34 -27.85 -7.14
N VAL A 221 8.88 -28.02 -5.92
CA VAL A 221 10.31 -28.18 -5.65
C VAL A 221 10.88 -29.41 -6.37
N ALA A 222 10.15 -30.53 -6.34
CA ALA A 222 10.55 -31.76 -7.04
C ALA A 222 10.54 -31.57 -8.58
N ALA A 223 9.50 -30.94 -9.13
CA ALA A 223 9.39 -30.69 -10.57
C ALA A 223 10.49 -29.76 -11.09
N LEU A 224 10.96 -28.81 -10.27
CA LEU A 224 12.04 -27.89 -10.58
C LEU A 224 13.43 -28.46 -10.24
N ALA A 225 13.52 -29.66 -9.69
CA ALA A 225 14.75 -30.34 -9.27
C ALA A 225 15.63 -29.49 -8.31
N VAL A 226 14.99 -28.65 -7.47
CA VAL A 226 15.68 -27.80 -6.49
C VAL A 226 16.05 -28.59 -5.25
N LYS A 227 17.31 -28.47 -4.81
CA LYS A 227 17.80 -29.14 -3.61
C LYS A 227 17.64 -28.21 -2.41
N LEU A 228 16.82 -28.63 -1.45
CA LEU A 228 16.66 -27.92 -0.18
C LEU A 228 17.87 -28.17 0.73
N THR A 229 18.34 -27.13 1.39
CA THR A 229 19.30 -27.23 2.50
C THR A 229 18.65 -27.87 3.73
N ALA A 230 19.46 -28.31 4.71
CA ALA A 230 18.93 -28.85 5.95
C ALA A 230 18.11 -27.79 6.74
N GLY A 231 18.57 -26.53 6.71
CA GLY A 231 17.87 -25.41 7.34
C GLY A 231 16.50 -25.13 6.71
N GLU A 232 16.43 -25.08 5.37
CA GLU A 232 15.19 -24.86 4.63
C GLU A 232 14.17 -25.97 4.88
N ARG A 233 14.62 -27.23 4.91
CA ARG A 233 13.74 -28.36 5.30
C ARG A 233 13.20 -28.23 6.70
N SER A 234 14.01 -27.77 7.64
CA SER A 234 13.57 -27.55 9.03
C SER A 234 12.58 -26.40 9.16
N LEU A 235 12.77 -25.33 8.35
CA LEU A 235 11.83 -24.19 8.31
C LEU A 235 10.49 -24.57 7.68
N GLN A 236 10.51 -25.34 6.58
CA GLN A 236 9.27 -25.84 5.95
C GLN A 236 8.50 -26.81 6.85
N ALA A 237 9.21 -27.66 7.60
CA ALA A 237 8.56 -28.60 8.50
C ALA A 237 7.91 -27.96 9.74
N LYS A 238 8.12 -26.64 9.96
CA LYS A 238 7.57 -25.91 11.10
C LYS A 238 6.38 -25.06 10.63
N ALA A 239 5.17 -25.57 10.84
CA ALA A 239 3.97 -24.77 10.64
C ALA A 239 4.00 -23.50 11.51
N GLU A 240 3.55 -22.37 10.96
CA GLU A 240 3.46 -21.10 11.71
C GLU A 240 2.36 -21.15 12.78
N THR A 241 1.34 -21.96 12.56
CA THR A 241 0.28 -22.34 13.51
C THR A 241 -0.26 -23.73 13.12
N GLU A 242 -0.75 -24.48 14.08
CA GLU A 242 -1.49 -25.73 13.87
C GLU A 242 -3.00 -25.53 14.01
N ASN A 243 -3.43 -24.31 14.36
CA ASN A 243 -4.82 -23.98 14.59
C ASN A 243 -5.46 -23.39 13.32
N ALA A 244 -6.30 -24.17 12.66
CA ALA A 244 -6.98 -23.76 11.42
C ALA A 244 -7.93 -22.55 11.59
N GLU A 245 -8.54 -22.38 12.77
CA GLU A 245 -9.39 -21.22 13.08
C GLU A 245 -8.53 -19.95 13.25
N ALA A 246 -7.38 -20.07 13.93
CA ALA A 246 -6.42 -18.98 14.04
C ALA A 246 -5.89 -18.56 12.67
N TYR A 247 -5.64 -19.53 11.80
CA TYR A 247 -5.22 -19.28 10.42
C TYR A 247 -6.30 -18.57 9.60
N ASP A 248 -7.57 -19.01 9.64
CA ASP A 248 -8.68 -18.35 8.94
C ASP A 248 -8.88 -16.90 9.43
N ALA A 249 -8.83 -16.68 10.75
CA ALA A 249 -8.89 -15.35 11.34
C ALA A 249 -7.71 -14.46 10.86
N PHE A 250 -6.49 -15.02 10.85
CA PHE A 250 -5.31 -14.33 10.33
C PHE A 250 -5.50 -13.93 8.88
N LEU A 251 -5.95 -14.83 7.99
CA LEU A 251 -6.14 -14.52 6.56
C LEU A 251 -7.16 -13.40 6.33
N ARG A 252 -8.23 -13.33 7.12
CA ARG A 252 -9.20 -12.22 7.08
C ARG A 252 -8.54 -10.90 7.46
N GLY A 253 -7.86 -10.86 8.59
CA GLY A 253 -7.14 -9.67 9.05
C GLY A 253 -6.04 -9.25 8.06
N TRP A 254 -5.32 -10.23 7.51
CA TRP A 254 -4.27 -10.02 6.53
C TRP A 254 -4.78 -9.42 5.22
N ALA A 255 -5.96 -9.84 4.75
CA ALA A 255 -6.61 -9.27 3.57
C ALA A 255 -6.91 -7.77 3.73
N TYR A 256 -7.34 -7.34 4.92
CA TYR A 256 -7.49 -5.93 5.25
C TYR A 256 -6.12 -5.22 5.37
N TYR A 257 -5.17 -5.78 6.10
CA TYR A 257 -3.84 -5.22 6.25
C TYR A 257 -3.18 -4.88 4.90
N ARG A 258 -3.33 -5.74 3.91
CA ARG A 258 -2.75 -5.57 2.57
C ARG A 258 -3.31 -4.40 1.77
N ARG A 259 -4.48 -3.89 2.09
CA ARG A 259 -5.06 -2.71 1.42
C ARG A 259 -4.39 -1.41 1.86
N ASN A 260 -3.71 -1.43 3.00
CA ASN A 260 -2.85 -0.35 3.48
C ASN A 260 -3.56 1.02 3.52
N THR A 261 -4.75 1.06 4.12
CA THR A 261 -5.49 2.30 4.46
C THR A 261 -5.75 2.35 5.96
N PRO A 262 -5.99 3.53 6.55
CA PRO A 262 -6.28 3.65 7.98
C PRO A 262 -7.53 2.87 8.40
N ASP A 263 -8.57 2.87 7.57
CA ASP A 263 -9.82 2.16 7.82
C ASP A 263 -9.63 0.65 7.75
N ASP A 264 -8.92 0.17 6.72
CA ASP A 264 -8.62 -1.26 6.60
C ASP A 264 -7.71 -1.75 7.73
N PHE A 265 -6.80 -0.93 8.25
CA PHE A 265 -6.02 -1.28 9.43
C PHE A 265 -6.90 -1.43 10.69
N ALA A 266 -7.89 -0.56 10.86
CA ALA A 266 -8.85 -0.69 11.95
C ALA A 266 -9.68 -1.97 11.84
N GLU A 267 -10.08 -2.34 10.62
CA GLU A 267 -10.80 -3.60 10.35
C GLU A 267 -9.91 -4.85 10.50
N ALA A 268 -8.60 -4.75 10.24
CA ALA A 268 -7.67 -5.87 10.37
C ALA A 268 -7.44 -6.29 11.82
N ILE A 269 -7.37 -5.32 12.76
CA ILE A 269 -6.98 -5.57 14.15
C ILE A 269 -7.85 -6.62 14.85
N PRO A 270 -9.20 -6.56 14.83
CA PRO A 270 -10.04 -7.55 15.52
C PRO A 270 -9.77 -8.98 15.07
N TYR A 271 -9.57 -9.20 13.77
CA TYR A 271 -9.28 -10.53 13.22
C TYR A 271 -7.90 -11.03 13.62
N LEU A 272 -6.89 -10.15 13.61
CA LEU A 272 -5.53 -10.50 14.02
C LEU A 272 -5.46 -10.74 15.54
N GLU A 273 -6.20 -9.99 16.35
CA GLU A 273 -6.33 -10.23 17.78
C GLU A 273 -7.06 -11.55 18.07
N GLN A 274 -8.07 -11.89 17.28
CA GLN A 274 -8.70 -13.22 17.34
C GLN A 274 -7.70 -14.33 17.02
N ALA A 275 -6.87 -14.15 15.98
CA ALA A 275 -5.86 -15.14 15.61
C ALA A 275 -4.87 -15.41 16.75
N VAL A 276 -4.34 -14.36 17.41
CA VAL A 276 -3.41 -14.52 18.54
C VAL A 276 -4.10 -14.99 19.84
N ALA A 277 -5.40 -14.77 19.98
CA ALA A 277 -6.18 -15.32 21.08
C ALA A 277 -6.40 -16.84 20.92
N LEU A 278 -6.62 -17.31 19.68
CA LEU A 278 -6.78 -18.73 19.35
C LEU A 278 -5.45 -19.49 19.38
N ASP A 279 -4.36 -18.83 18.96
CA ASP A 279 -3.00 -19.38 19.05
C ASP A 279 -2.02 -18.30 19.55
N PRO A 280 -1.69 -18.30 20.86
CA PRO A 280 -0.73 -17.37 21.45
C PRO A 280 0.72 -17.51 20.94
N ASN A 281 1.03 -18.52 20.15
CA ASN A 281 2.35 -18.71 19.54
C ASN A 281 2.40 -18.27 18.07
N TYR A 282 1.29 -17.77 17.51
CA TYR A 282 1.22 -17.36 16.10
C TYR A 282 1.97 -16.05 15.85
N SER A 283 3.29 -16.15 15.72
CA SER A 283 4.20 -15.00 15.58
C SER A 283 3.91 -14.11 14.39
N ARG A 284 3.45 -14.66 13.25
CA ARG A 284 3.10 -13.88 12.06
C ARG A 284 1.92 -12.94 12.32
N ALA A 285 0.91 -13.39 13.09
CA ALA A 285 -0.21 -12.55 13.48
C ALA A 285 0.21 -11.43 14.44
N PHE A 286 1.09 -11.72 15.40
CA PHE A 286 1.71 -10.69 16.24
C PHE A 286 2.56 -9.70 15.44
N ALA A 287 3.32 -10.17 14.45
CA ALA A 287 4.11 -9.31 13.58
C ALA A 287 3.22 -8.38 12.73
N ALA A 288 2.07 -8.88 12.26
CA ALA A 288 1.09 -8.07 11.53
C ALA A 288 0.50 -6.97 12.42
N LEU A 289 0.12 -7.28 13.67
CA LEU A 289 -0.32 -6.28 14.65
C LEU A 289 0.77 -5.24 14.93
N ALA A 290 2.01 -5.68 15.14
CA ALA A 290 3.14 -4.77 15.31
C ALA A 290 3.34 -3.87 14.08
N ALA A 291 3.24 -4.44 12.88
CA ALA A 291 3.37 -3.70 11.62
C ALA A 291 2.26 -2.65 11.45
N ILE A 292 1.00 -2.97 11.76
CA ILE A 292 -0.13 -2.03 11.72
C ILE A 292 0.17 -0.81 12.61
N HIS A 293 0.49 -1.04 13.87
CA HIS A 293 0.71 0.05 14.82
C HIS A 293 1.96 0.87 14.49
N TRP A 294 3.05 0.21 14.07
CA TRP A 294 4.26 0.90 13.66
C TRP A 294 4.08 1.70 12.37
N THR A 295 3.44 1.11 11.35
CA THR A 295 3.14 1.79 10.08
C THR A 295 2.21 2.97 10.30
N SER A 296 1.19 2.84 11.14
CA SER A 296 0.30 3.94 11.48
C SER A 296 1.07 5.10 12.09
N LEU A 297 1.95 4.83 13.04
CA LEU A 297 2.83 5.85 13.63
C LEU A 297 3.75 6.48 12.58
N ALA A 298 4.42 5.68 11.75
CA ALA A 298 5.32 6.17 10.70
C ALA A 298 4.58 7.03 9.66
N LYS A 299 3.38 6.60 9.27
CA LYS A 299 2.50 7.34 8.33
C LYS A 299 1.98 8.65 8.93
N ASP A 300 1.75 8.73 10.22
CA ASP A 300 1.39 9.98 10.89
C ASP A 300 2.50 11.03 10.73
N PHE A 301 3.76 10.61 10.66
CA PHE A 301 4.90 11.51 10.43
C PHE A 301 5.13 11.87 8.95
N THR A 302 4.76 10.98 8.00
CA THR A 302 5.20 11.07 6.59
C THR A 302 4.09 11.24 5.58
N SER A 303 2.79 11.11 5.94
CA SER A 303 1.71 11.10 4.95
C SER A 303 0.49 11.96 5.24
N ARG A 304 -0.21 12.25 4.18
CA ARG A 304 -1.50 12.92 3.91
C ARG A 304 -2.46 13.08 5.08
N GLY A 305 -2.18 13.97 6.03
CA GLY A 305 -3.13 14.27 7.09
C GLY A 305 -3.19 13.18 8.14
N GLY A 306 -2.06 12.67 8.49
CA GLY A 306 -1.62 11.77 9.53
C GLY A 306 -2.52 11.54 10.72
N ARG A 307 -3.56 10.74 10.54
CA ARG A 307 -4.47 10.33 11.62
C ARG A 307 -4.62 8.81 11.64
N TRP A 308 -3.57 8.12 11.20
CA TRP A 308 -3.59 6.66 11.16
C TRP A 308 -3.71 6.08 12.56
N SER A 309 -2.88 6.53 13.49
CA SER A 309 -2.95 6.09 14.89
C SER A 309 -4.26 6.47 15.55
N GLU A 310 -4.77 7.67 15.27
CA GLU A 310 -6.05 8.14 15.78
C GLU A 310 -7.23 7.30 15.25
N ARG A 311 -7.20 6.90 13.97
CA ARG A 311 -8.21 6.00 13.41
C ARG A 311 -8.25 4.65 14.14
N LEU A 312 -7.12 4.24 14.72
CA LEU A 312 -7.02 3.09 15.61
C LEU A 312 -7.40 3.39 17.07
N GLY A 313 -7.87 4.61 17.38
CA GLY A 313 -8.20 5.04 18.74
C GLY A 313 -6.97 5.23 19.64
N LEU A 314 -5.79 5.50 19.06
CA LEU A 314 -4.53 5.58 19.79
C LEU A 314 -3.84 6.93 19.61
N SER A 315 -3.19 7.41 20.69
CA SER A 315 -2.17 8.43 20.60
C SER A 315 -0.88 7.85 19.97
N HIS A 316 0.03 8.70 19.49
CA HIS A 316 1.34 8.26 18.98
C HIS A 316 2.10 7.42 20.01
N GLN A 317 2.04 7.79 21.29
CA GLN A 317 2.65 6.99 22.36
C GLN A 317 1.96 5.64 22.51
N GLY A 318 0.63 5.60 22.41
CA GLY A 318 -0.16 4.37 22.43
C GLY A 318 0.20 3.44 21.28
N ALA A 319 0.25 3.97 20.04
CA ALA A 319 0.66 3.20 18.87
C ALA A 319 2.07 2.62 19.01
N ARG A 320 3.04 3.42 19.52
CA ARG A 320 4.40 2.94 19.78
C ARG A 320 4.44 1.83 20.84
N LEU A 321 3.66 1.97 21.91
CA LEU A 321 3.57 0.95 22.97
C LEU A 321 2.98 -0.36 22.42
N GLN A 322 1.90 -0.30 21.64
CA GLN A 322 1.28 -1.48 21.03
C GLN A 322 2.24 -2.14 20.03
N ALA A 323 2.86 -1.37 19.15
CA ALA A 323 3.86 -1.89 18.21
C ALA A 323 4.99 -2.64 18.96
N THR A 324 5.52 -2.06 20.03
CA THR A 324 6.59 -2.68 20.84
C THR A 324 6.11 -3.94 21.58
N LYS A 325 4.89 -3.93 22.11
CA LYS A 325 4.26 -5.07 22.79
C LYS A 325 4.14 -6.26 21.82
N TYR A 326 3.51 -6.05 20.68
CA TYR A 326 3.28 -7.10 19.70
C TYR A 326 4.59 -7.56 19.03
N LEU A 327 5.53 -6.66 18.78
CA LEU A 327 6.85 -7.04 18.26
C LEU A 327 7.62 -7.97 19.20
N ARG A 328 7.54 -7.75 20.51
CA ARG A 328 8.15 -8.65 21.50
C ARG A 328 7.58 -10.06 21.44
N GLU A 329 6.27 -10.19 21.26
CA GLU A 329 5.63 -11.50 21.09
C GLU A 329 6.03 -12.14 19.75
N ALA A 330 6.03 -11.37 18.66
CA ALA A 330 6.39 -11.84 17.33
C ALA A 330 7.83 -12.36 17.23
N THR A 331 8.76 -11.85 18.06
CA THR A 331 10.18 -12.26 18.04
C THR A 331 10.46 -13.55 18.80
N LYS A 332 9.49 -14.12 19.51
CA LYS A 332 9.66 -15.41 20.20
C LYS A 332 9.85 -16.58 19.21
N ASN A 333 9.13 -16.57 18.10
CA ASN A 333 9.35 -17.45 16.96
C ASN A 333 9.67 -16.58 15.75
N PRO A 334 10.92 -16.55 15.26
CA PRO A 334 11.37 -15.62 14.24
C PRO A 334 10.58 -15.73 12.94
N VAL A 335 10.00 -14.63 12.47
CA VAL A 335 9.35 -14.49 11.17
C VAL A 335 9.88 -13.24 10.44
N PRO A 336 9.97 -13.24 9.10
CA PRO A 336 10.55 -12.12 8.34
C PRO A 336 9.94 -10.77 8.70
N LEU A 337 8.61 -10.68 8.74
CA LEU A 337 7.88 -9.44 9.03
C LEU A 337 8.25 -8.84 10.40
N ALA A 338 8.46 -9.65 11.45
CA ALA A 338 8.88 -9.16 12.76
C ALA A 338 10.23 -8.45 12.69
N HIS A 339 11.19 -9.04 11.97
CA HIS A 339 12.51 -8.47 11.79
C HIS A 339 12.52 -7.22 10.87
N GLN A 340 11.62 -7.15 9.88
CA GLN A 340 11.42 -5.94 9.07
C GLN A 340 10.90 -4.77 9.91
N VAL A 341 9.89 -5.01 10.75
CA VAL A 341 9.36 -4.02 11.70
C VAL A 341 10.45 -3.62 12.70
N ALA A 342 11.18 -4.58 13.27
CA ALA A 342 12.28 -4.32 14.18
C ALA A 342 13.35 -3.43 13.53
N SER A 343 13.76 -3.72 12.31
CA SER A 343 14.71 -2.90 11.55
C SER A 343 14.25 -1.46 11.41
N SER A 344 12.97 -1.25 11.04
CA SER A 344 12.39 0.09 10.94
C SER A 344 12.40 0.82 12.28
N VAL A 345 11.96 0.15 13.37
CA VAL A 345 11.98 0.70 14.74
C VAL A 345 13.41 1.12 15.14
N GLN A 346 14.40 0.25 14.92
CA GLN A 346 15.81 0.52 15.27
C GLN A 346 16.37 1.68 14.43
N THR A 347 16.01 1.80 13.15
CA THR A 347 16.42 2.91 12.28
C THR A 347 15.93 4.25 12.84
N PHE A 348 14.65 4.36 13.19
CA PHE A 348 14.08 5.58 13.79
C PHE A 348 14.65 5.91 15.16
N GLN A 349 15.13 4.90 15.89
CA GLN A 349 15.81 5.10 17.18
C GLN A 349 17.30 5.45 17.04
N GLY A 350 17.84 5.58 15.83
CA GLY A 350 19.25 5.84 15.56
C GLY A 350 20.18 4.64 15.86
N ARG A 351 19.64 3.45 16.07
CA ARG A 351 20.39 2.22 16.35
C ARG A 351 20.77 1.49 15.07
N HIS A 352 21.50 2.15 14.20
CA HIS A 352 21.75 1.75 12.82
C HIS A 352 22.34 0.34 12.65
N GLN A 353 23.29 -0.07 13.52
CA GLN A 353 23.86 -1.41 13.43
C GLN A 353 22.83 -2.49 13.74
N ALA A 354 22.00 -2.28 14.75
CA ALA A 354 20.91 -3.18 15.10
C ALA A 354 19.86 -3.24 13.96
N ALA A 355 19.53 -2.09 13.37
CA ALA A 355 18.62 -2.03 12.22
C ALA A 355 19.10 -2.90 11.04
N VAL A 356 20.39 -2.77 10.67
CA VAL A 356 21.00 -3.57 9.61
C VAL A 356 21.01 -5.07 9.95
N ALA A 357 21.28 -5.42 11.22
CA ALA A 357 21.26 -6.81 11.67
C ALA A 357 19.85 -7.42 11.58
N GLU A 358 18.83 -6.68 12.01
CA GLU A 358 17.43 -7.10 11.90
C GLU A 358 17.00 -7.29 10.44
N ALA A 359 17.32 -6.35 9.55
CA ALA A 359 17.01 -6.47 8.13
C ALA A 359 17.69 -7.68 7.47
N ARG A 360 18.95 -7.96 7.82
CA ARG A 360 19.66 -9.15 7.35
C ARG A 360 19.00 -10.42 7.87
N ARG A 361 18.54 -10.43 9.11
CA ARG A 361 17.83 -11.56 9.69
C ARG A 361 16.51 -11.84 8.96
N ALA A 362 15.78 -10.79 8.55
CA ALA A 362 14.60 -10.94 7.71
C ALA A 362 14.93 -11.65 6.39
N ILE A 363 16.02 -11.25 5.71
CA ILE A 363 16.48 -11.84 4.44
C ILE A 363 16.99 -13.28 4.63
N GLU A 364 17.62 -13.60 5.77
CA GLU A 364 18.03 -14.97 6.09
C GLU A 364 16.83 -15.92 6.25
N LEU A 365 15.70 -15.40 6.76
CA LEU A 365 14.45 -16.15 6.92
C LEU A 365 13.67 -16.26 5.61
N ASP A 366 13.78 -15.26 4.74
CA ASP A 366 13.14 -15.21 3.42
C ASP A 366 14.03 -14.45 2.42
N ALA A 367 14.75 -15.22 1.59
CA ALA A 367 15.73 -14.69 0.65
C ALA A 367 15.12 -14.01 -0.59
N ASN A 368 13.83 -14.20 -0.84
CA ASN A 368 13.11 -13.63 -1.98
C ASN A 368 12.03 -12.62 -1.58
N ASP A 369 11.94 -12.24 -0.29
CA ASP A 369 11.03 -11.18 0.14
C ASP A 369 11.63 -9.80 -0.15
N PRO A 370 11.04 -9.01 -1.10
CA PRO A 370 11.53 -7.69 -1.44
C PRO A 370 11.47 -6.70 -0.28
N ILE A 371 10.55 -6.88 0.68
CA ILE A 371 10.40 -5.99 1.85
C ILE A 371 11.61 -6.13 2.79
N GLY A 372 12.20 -7.34 2.89
CA GLY A 372 13.44 -7.55 3.62
C GLY A 372 14.60 -6.72 3.04
N TYR A 373 14.70 -6.66 1.71
CA TYR A 373 15.72 -5.84 1.02
C TYR A 373 15.41 -4.34 1.09
N GLU A 374 14.15 -3.92 1.08
CA GLU A 374 13.76 -2.52 1.35
C GLU A 374 14.18 -2.08 2.75
N ALA A 375 13.91 -2.92 3.77
CA ALA A 375 14.33 -2.68 5.14
C ALA A 375 15.86 -2.58 5.26
N LEU A 376 16.59 -3.47 4.58
CA LEU A 376 18.06 -3.44 4.54
C LEU A 376 18.57 -2.18 3.85
N ALA A 377 17.98 -1.80 2.70
CA ALA A 377 18.35 -0.58 1.98
C ALA A 377 18.20 0.66 2.86
N THR A 378 17.04 0.81 3.49
CA THR A 378 16.73 1.93 4.38
C THR A 378 17.70 2.00 5.55
N ALA A 379 17.94 0.87 6.24
CA ALA A 379 18.87 0.78 7.35
C ALA A 379 20.31 1.12 6.95
N LEU A 380 20.77 0.63 5.80
CA LEU A 380 22.12 0.90 5.27
C LEU A 380 22.30 2.37 4.89
N ILE A 381 21.34 2.98 4.21
CA ILE A 381 21.41 4.39 3.81
C ILE A 381 21.55 5.28 5.05
N TYR A 382 20.68 5.08 6.05
CA TYR A 382 20.76 5.86 7.27
C TYR A 382 21.97 5.54 8.15
N ALA A 383 22.57 4.35 7.96
CA ALA A 383 23.85 3.99 8.59
C ALA A 383 25.09 4.61 7.92
N GLY A 384 24.94 5.44 6.87
CA GLY A 384 26.04 6.03 6.11
C GLY A 384 26.67 5.08 5.07
N ARG A 385 25.90 4.08 4.59
CA ARG A 385 26.31 3.08 3.59
C ARG A 385 25.38 3.10 2.36
N PRO A 386 25.21 4.29 1.71
CA PRO A 386 24.20 4.45 0.67
C PRO A 386 24.45 3.61 -0.59
N ALA A 387 25.70 3.31 -0.94
CA ALA A 387 26.01 2.47 -2.09
C ALA A 387 25.45 1.05 -1.91
N GLU A 388 25.68 0.44 -0.75
CA GLU A 388 25.12 -0.88 -0.43
C GLU A 388 23.58 -0.84 -0.32
N GLY A 389 23.05 0.28 0.17
CA GLY A 389 21.60 0.54 0.16
C GLY A 389 21.01 0.55 -1.25
N ALA A 390 21.71 1.16 -2.22
CA ALA A 390 21.30 1.15 -3.63
C ALA A 390 21.27 -0.27 -4.22
N ASP A 391 22.22 -1.12 -3.87
CA ASP A 391 22.25 -2.51 -4.33
C ASP A 391 21.11 -3.33 -3.70
N ALA A 392 20.83 -3.13 -2.42
CA ALA A 392 19.72 -3.78 -1.73
C ALA A 392 18.38 -3.39 -2.37
N ILE A 393 18.13 -2.09 -2.63
CA ILE A 393 16.86 -1.66 -3.23
C ILE A 393 16.70 -2.14 -4.68
N ARG A 394 17.79 -2.21 -5.48
CA ARG A 394 17.75 -2.81 -6.81
C ARG A 394 17.39 -4.29 -6.76
N LYS A 395 17.86 -5.00 -5.73
CA LYS A 395 17.47 -6.40 -5.51
C LYS A 395 15.98 -6.52 -5.18
N ALA A 396 15.43 -5.64 -4.32
CA ALA A 396 14.00 -5.56 -4.07
C ALA A 396 13.21 -5.30 -5.36
N MET A 397 13.64 -4.35 -6.19
CA MET A 397 13.00 -4.02 -7.48
C MET A 397 13.01 -5.20 -8.46
N ARG A 398 14.06 -6.05 -8.44
CA ARG A 398 14.11 -7.23 -9.32
C ARG A 398 13.18 -8.35 -8.85
N LEU A 399 12.99 -8.50 -7.53
CA LEU A 399 12.03 -9.45 -6.94
C LEU A 399 10.59 -8.97 -7.09
N ASP A 400 10.38 -7.67 -7.21
CA ASP A 400 9.08 -7.02 -7.35
C ASP A 400 9.07 -6.06 -8.55
N PRO A 401 8.96 -6.54 -9.80
CA PRO A 401 9.00 -5.71 -11.01
C PRO A 401 7.97 -4.57 -11.03
N TYR A 402 6.79 -4.77 -10.44
CA TYR A 402 5.76 -3.74 -10.29
C TYR A 402 5.82 -3.02 -8.92
N PHE A 403 7.04 -2.78 -8.46
CA PHE A 403 7.35 -2.19 -7.18
C PHE A 403 6.62 -0.87 -6.89
N PRO A 404 6.33 -0.57 -5.59
CA PRO A 404 5.72 0.70 -5.17
C PRO A 404 6.68 1.89 -5.39
N SER A 405 6.11 3.10 -5.49
CA SER A 405 6.87 4.36 -5.67
C SER A 405 7.94 4.58 -4.59
N ALA A 406 7.73 4.05 -3.39
CA ALA A 406 8.69 4.15 -2.28
C ALA A 406 10.07 3.59 -2.63
N TYR A 407 10.17 2.54 -3.47
CA TYR A 407 11.46 2.00 -3.88
C TYR A 407 12.27 3.00 -4.70
N LEU A 408 11.61 3.83 -5.52
CA LEU A 408 12.26 4.93 -6.24
C LEU A 408 12.75 6.03 -5.28
N VAL A 409 12.02 6.27 -4.18
CA VAL A 409 12.44 7.23 -3.15
C VAL A 409 13.71 6.74 -2.46
N TRP A 410 13.74 5.48 -2.03
CA TRP A 410 14.91 4.90 -1.37
C TRP A 410 16.12 4.78 -2.31
N LEU A 411 15.89 4.43 -3.60
CA LEU A 411 16.95 4.47 -4.61
C LEU A 411 17.48 5.88 -4.80
N GLY A 412 16.58 6.88 -4.90
CA GLY A 412 16.94 8.29 -5.01
C GLY A 412 17.71 8.79 -3.80
N LEU A 413 17.33 8.39 -2.59
CA LEU A 413 18.07 8.73 -1.37
C LEU A 413 19.47 8.09 -1.34
N ALA A 414 19.60 6.83 -1.79
CA ALA A 414 20.89 6.16 -1.89
C ALA A 414 21.81 6.85 -2.91
N GLN A 415 21.27 7.20 -4.09
CA GLN A 415 21.99 7.96 -5.13
C GLN A 415 22.37 9.35 -4.64
N PHE A 416 21.49 10.02 -3.91
CA PHE A 416 21.78 11.31 -3.26
C PHE A 416 22.93 11.19 -2.25
N GLY A 417 22.90 10.14 -1.42
CA GLY A 417 23.96 9.86 -0.45
C GLY A 417 25.32 9.59 -1.07
N THR A 418 25.34 9.03 -2.29
CA THR A 418 26.57 8.82 -3.10
C THR A 418 26.89 9.98 -4.05
N GLU A 419 26.23 11.15 -3.89
CA GLU A 419 26.40 12.36 -4.69
C GLU A 419 26.08 12.21 -6.19
N GLN A 420 25.36 11.17 -6.58
CA GLN A 420 24.84 10.95 -7.92
C GLN A 420 23.54 11.77 -8.12
N PHE A 421 23.63 13.11 -8.00
CA PHE A 421 22.45 13.99 -7.93
C PHE A 421 21.57 13.93 -9.17
N GLU A 422 22.15 13.71 -10.36
CA GLU A 422 21.41 13.55 -11.61
C GLU A 422 20.50 12.30 -11.57
N ALA A 423 21.08 11.16 -11.22
CA ALA A 423 20.36 9.90 -11.10
C ALA A 423 19.33 9.95 -9.95
N ALA A 424 19.67 10.62 -8.83
CA ALA A 424 18.77 10.84 -7.73
C ALA A 424 17.53 11.67 -8.17
N ALA A 425 17.76 12.80 -8.85
CA ALA A 425 16.69 13.65 -9.36
C ALA A 425 15.76 12.89 -10.32
N GLU A 426 16.30 12.04 -11.20
CA GLU A 426 15.51 11.21 -12.12
C GLU A 426 14.66 10.17 -11.37
N SER A 427 15.26 9.43 -10.42
CA SER A 427 14.53 8.44 -9.60
C SER A 427 13.42 9.10 -8.80
N LEU A 428 13.70 10.24 -8.16
CA LEU A 428 12.75 10.99 -7.33
C LEU A 428 11.64 11.66 -8.15
N ARG A 429 11.96 12.14 -9.36
CA ARG A 429 10.94 12.66 -10.28
C ARG A 429 9.95 11.58 -10.69
N ARG A 430 10.44 10.37 -11.00
CA ARG A 430 9.59 9.21 -11.30
C ARG A 430 8.77 8.79 -10.08
N ALA A 431 9.33 8.88 -8.87
CA ALA A 431 8.60 8.64 -7.63
C ALA A 431 7.45 9.62 -7.45
N ALA A 432 7.72 10.93 -7.62
CA ALA A 432 6.72 12.00 -7.50
C ALA A 432 5.62 11.91 -8.57
N GLN A 433 5.92 11.44 -9.79
CA GLN A 433 4.92 11.16 -10.82
C GLN A 433 3.96 10.03 -10.41
N ARG A 434 4.46 8.97 -9.76
CA ARG A 434 3.64 7.84 -9.28
C ARG A 434 2.88 8.17 -7.99
N ASN A 435 3.49 8.96 -7.11
CA ASN A 435 2.90 9.38 -5.85
C ASN A 435 3.28 10.84 -5.55
N PRO A 436 2.47 11.83 -5.99
CA PRO A 436 2.75 13.25 -5.81
C PRO A 436 2.61 13.73 -4.37
N ASP A 437 2.07 12.90 -3.49
CA ASP A 437 1.86 13.25 -2.08
C ASP A 437 2.90 12.63 -1.13
N ASP A 438 4.05 12.21 -1.66
CA ASP A 438 5.19 11.72 -0.88
C ASP A 438 6.13 12.90 -0.56
N ASP A 439 6.06 13.40 0.65
CA ASP A 439 6.89 14.53 1.10
C ASP A 439 8.38 14.17 1.19
N ILE A 440 8.74 12.93 1.54
CA ILE A 440 10.15 12.49 1.53
C ILE A 440 10.72 12.59 0.11
N GLY A 441 9.99 12.07 -0.87
CA GLY A 441 10.38 12.16 -2.27
C GLY A 441 10.53 13.61 -2.77
N LEU A 442 9.60 14.49 -2.40
CA LEU A 442 9.65 15.91 -2.77
C LEU A 442 10.81 16.66 -2.09
N ILE A 443 11.08 16.39 -0.81
CA ILE A 443 12.22 16.97 -0.08
C ILE A 443 13.54 16.60 -0.76
N LEU A 444 13.73 15.32 -1.04
CA LEU A 444 14.94 14.82 -1.69
C LEU A 444 15.08 15.32 -3.12
N LEU A 445 13.97 15.42 -3.87
CA LEU A 445 13.96 15.99 -5.22
C LEU A 445 14.40 17.45 -5.22
N ALA A 446 13.84 18.26 -4.31
CA ALA A 446 14.24 19.66 -4.16
C ALA A 446 15.74 19.78 -3.85
N ALA A 447 16.25 18.98 -2.92
CA ALA A 447 17.66 18.98 -2.55
C ALA A 447 18.58 18.54 -3.71
N ALA A 448 18.21 17.50 -4.46
CA ALA A 448 18.98 17.03 -5.61
C ALA A 448 19.02 18.09 -6.71
N GLN A 449 17.89 18.72 -7.03
CA GLN A 449 17.82 19.81 -8.02
C GLN A 449 18.60 21.04 -7.56
N GLY A 450 18.60 21.36 -6.25
CA GLY A 450 19.41 22.41 -5.67
C GLY A 450 20.91 22.17 -5.83
N HIS A 451 21.39 20.93 -5.63
CA HIS A 451 22.79 20.57 -5.90
C HIS A 451 23.17 20.69 -7.37
N LEU A 452 22.23 20.40 -8.28
CA LEU A 452 22.42 20.54 -9.73
C LEU A 452 22.33 22.00 -10.24
N GLY A 453 22.00 22.97 -9.39
CA GLY A 453 21.80 24.36 -9.78
C GLY A 453 20.56 24.59 -10.63
N ARG A 454 19.58 23.70 -10.59
CA ARG A 454 18.33 23.77 -11.36
C ARG A 454 17.25 24.47 -10.54
N GLU A 455 17.37 25.77 -10.39
CA GLU A 455 16.55 26.58 -9.49
C GLU A 455 15.04 26.44 -9.73
N GLU A 456 14.60 26.48 -10.98
CA GLU A 456 13.17 26.37 -11.34
C GLU A 456 12.58 25.01 -10.89
N GLN A 457 13.28 23.91 -11.18
CA GLN A 457 12.84 22.57 -10.79
C GLN A 457 12.90 22.38 -9.27
N ALA A 458 13.91 22.93 -8.60
CA ALA A 458 14.04 22.91 -7.16
C ALA A 458 12.89 23.65 -6.49
N MET A 459 12.59 24.89 -6.92
CA MET A 459 11.46 25.68 -6.42
C MET A 459 10.11 25.01 -6.70
N SER A 460 9.93 24.35 -7.85
CA SER A 460 8.72 23.59 -8.16
C SER A 460 8.50 22.46 -7.15
N ALA A 461 9.54 21.71 -6.81
CA ALA A 461 9.46 20.64 -5.80
C ALA A 461 9.17 21.20 -4.40
N VAL A 462 9.79 22.31 -4.00
CA VAL A 462 9.51 23.01 -2.73
C VAL A 462 8.07 23.52 -2.69
N SER A 463 7.56 24.09 -3.78
CA SER A 463 6.18 24.57 -3.89
C SER A 463 5.17 23.42 -3.74
N ALA A 464 5.42 22.28 -4.39
CA ALA A 464 4.60 21.08 -4.25
C ALA A 464 4.60 20.57 -2.81
N LEU A 465 5.77 20.51 -2.16
CA LEU A 465 5.92 20.14 -0.75
C LEU A 465 5.14 21.06 0.18
N ASN A 466 5.27 22.38 0.01
CA ASN A 466 4.57 23.36 0.83
C ASN A 466 3.06 23.31 0.62
N THR A 467 2.59 23.07 -0.61
CA THR A 467 1.17 22.85 -0.91
C THR A 467 0.64 21.61 -0.20
N LEU A 468 1.41 20.52 -0.21
CA LEU A 468 1.05 19.29 0.50
C LEU A 468 0.96 19.52 2.02
N ARG A 469 1.94 20.23 2.58
CA ARG A 469 1.98 20.57 4.02
C ARG A 469 0.85 21.50 4.43
N ALA A 470 0.53 22.50 3.62
CA ALA A 470 -0.62 23.40 3.85
C ALA A 470 -1.97 22.65 3.86
N LYS A 471 -2.16 21.70 2.92
CA LYS A 471 -3.33 20.81 2.94
C LYS A 471 -3.41 19.96 4.21
N ARG A 472 -2.27 19.50 4.71
CA ARG A 472 -2.17 18.76 5.98
C ARG A 472 -2.54 19.65 7.16
N GLU A 473 -1.99 20.87 7.23
CA GLU A 473 -2.29 21.83 8.28
C GLU A 473 -3.79 22.17 8.34
N ALA A 474 -4.42 22.44 7.19
CA ALA A 474 -5.85 22.71 7.12
C ALA A 474 -6.71 21.57 7.68
N ARG A 475 -6.34 20.31 7.39
CA ARG A 475 -7.02 19.14 7.97
C ARG A 475 -6.82 19.01 9.47
N LEU A 476 -5.61 19.32 9.96
CA LEU A 476 -5.33 19.32 11.39
C LEU A 476 -6.14 20.40 12.12
N GLU A 477 -6.28 21.58 11.53
CA GLU A 477 -7.13 22.65 12.09
C GLU A 477 -8.62 22.24 12.12
N GLU A 478 -9.10 21.60 11.05
CA GLU A 478 -10.48 21.06 11.03
C GLU A 478 -10.70 20.02 12.14
N ALA A 479 -9.72 19.14 12.34
CA ALA A 479 -9.76 18.13 13.38
C ALA A 479 -9.77 18.74 14.78
N ARG A 480 -8.92 19.76 15.02
CA ARG A 480 -8.92 20.54 16.28
C ARG A 480 -10.25 21.22 16.53
N ALA A 481 -10.85 21.79 15.49
CA ALA A 481 -12.17 22.42 15.59
C ALA A 481 -13.27 21.42 16.01
N LYS A 482 -13.09 20.13 15.69
CA LYS A 482 -13.98 19.04 16.13
C LYS A 482 -13.65 18.48 17.51
N GLY A 483 -12.73 19.10 18.26
CA GLY A 483 -12.34 18.68 19.61
C GLY A 483 -11.43 17.46 19.65
N ILE A 484 -10.79 17.12 18.54
CA ILE A 484 -9.90 15.97 18.45
C ILE A 484 -8.51 16.39 18.95
N GLU A 485 -8.04 15.75 20.00
CA GLU A 485 -6.71 16.00 20.57
C GLU A 485 -5.64 15.51 19.61
N ILE A 486 -4.79 16.44 19.14
CA ILE A 486 -3.74 16.15 18.15
C ILE A 486 -2.41 16.20 18.86
N GLY A 487 -1.67 15.10 18.83
CA GLY A 487 -0.35 14.96 19.47
C GLY A 487 0.77 15.77 18.79
N ILE A 488 1.91 15.11 18.51
CA ILE A 488 3.18 15.70 18.02
C ILE A 488 3.08 16.43 16.65
N ASP A 489 1.93 16.44 15.98
CA ASP A 489 1.70 17.00 14.64
C ASP A 489 2.11 18.48 14.47
N VAL A 490 2.36 19.16 15.59
CA VAL A 490 2.91 20.52 15.60
C VAL A 490 4.32 20.61 14.99
N LEU A 491 5.09 19.51 15.00
CA LEU A 491 6.45 19.47 14.43
C LEU A 491 6.44 19.46 12.89
N LEU A 492 5.33 19.05 12.27
CA LEU A 492 5.21 18.93 10.83
C LEU A 492 4.23 19.96 10.21
N ALA A 493 3.71 20.88 11.03
CA ALA A 493 2.87 21.96 10.58
C ALA A 493 3.69 23.11 9.98
N GLY A 494 3.13 23.75 8.96
CA GLY A 494 3.78 24.88 8.28
C GLY A 494 4.76 24.47 7.17
N PRO A 495 5.39 25.45 6.51
CA PRO A 495 6.37 25.22 5.44
C PRO A 495 7.58 24.41 5.93
N TYR A 496 8.14 23.59 5.04
CA TYR A 496 9.38 22.86 5.33
C TYR A 496 10.55 23.84 5.52
N THR A 497 11.40 23.57 6.50
CA THR A 497 12.54 24.42 6.83
C THR A 497 13.81 23.59 6.93
N LEU A 498 14.98 24.25 6.88
CA LEU A 498 16.27 23.57 7.08
C LEU A 498 16.40 22.96 8.48
N LYS A 499 15.64 23.43 9.47
CA LYS A 499 15.59 22.84 10.81
C LYS A 499 14.94 21.45 10.80
N ASP A 500 14.01 21.18 9.88
CA ASP A 500 13.36 19.88 9.80
C ASP A 500 14.33 18.76 9.38
N VAL A 501 15.48 19.12 8.78
CA VAL A 501 16.55 18.17 8.43
C VAL A 501 17.12 17.48 9.67
N ASP A 502 17.06 18.10 10.83
CA ASP A 502 17.57 17.53 12.08
C ASP A 502 16.74 16.34 12.59
N LEU A 503 15.52 16.16 12.07
CA LEU A 503 14.63 15.04 12.38
C LEU A 503 14.98 13.76 11.59
N TRP A 504 15.82 13.87 10.56
CA TRP A 504 16.20 12.73 9.75
C TRP A 504 17.19 11.82 10.51
N PRO A 505 16.97 10.49 10.51
CA PRO A 505 17.73 9.57 11.35
C PRO A 505 19.10 9.21 10.74
N PHE A 506 19.76 10.12 10.04
CA PHE A 506 21.10 9.88 9.51
C PHE A 506 22.12 9.72 10.64
N LYS A 507 22.95 8.68 10.55
CA LYS A 507 24.07 8.46 11.45
C LYS A 507 25.15 9.51 11.21
N GLU A 508 25.52 9.71 9.96
CA GLU A 508 26.63 10.59 9.60
C GLU A 508 26.14 12.06 9.51
N ARG A 509 26.90 12.95 10.13
CA ARG A 509 26.61 14.39 10.07
C ARG A 509 26.71 14.93 8.64
N ALA A 510 27.65 14.41 7.84
CA ALA A 510 27.86 14.80 6.46
C ALA A 510 26.62 14.59 5.59
N ASP A 511 25.82 13.53 5.84
CA ASP A 511 24.60 13.26 5.08
C ASP A 511 23.51 14.30 5.39
N ARG A 512 23.38 14.72 6.67
CA ARG A 512 22.47 15.81 7.04
C ARG A 512 22.92 17.14 6.45
N GLU A 513 24.20 17.43 6.47
CA GLU A 513 24.77 18.66 5.90
C GLU A 513 24.59 18.68 4.37
N ARG A 514 24.78 17.56 3.69
CA ARG A 514 24.49 17.43 2.24
C ARG A 514 23.03 17.71 1.94
N LEU A 515 22.10 17.11 2.68
CA LEU A 515 20.66 17.37 2.50
C LEU A 515 20.34 18.85 2.76
N ARG A 516 20.86 19.42 3.84
CA ARG A 516 20.69 20.84 4.19
C ARG A 516 21.19 21.77 3.08
N ALA A 517 22.40 21.54 2.59
CA ALA A 517 23.00 22.37 1.53
C ALA A 517 22.22 22.32 0.21
N GLY A 518 21.70 21.15 -0.16
CA GLY A 518 20.85 21.02 -1.33
C GLY A 518 19.53 21.78 -1.20
N LEU A 519 18.89 21.69 -0.01
CA LEU A 519 17.64 22.39 0.28
C LEU A 519 17.84 23.91 0.40
N GLU A 520 18.96 24.37 0.94
CA GLU A 520 19.32 25.79 0.99
C GLU A 520 19.44 26.35 -0.42
N LYS A 521 20.13 25.65 -1.34
CA LYS A 521 20.21 26.02 -2.76
C LYS A 521 18.85 25.95 -3.47
N ALA A 522 17.93 25.12 -3.00
CA ALA A 522 16.55 25.05 -3.48
C ALA A 522 15.64 26.16 -2.93
N GLY A 523 16.17 27.06 -2.11
CA GLY A 523 15.43 28.18 -1.53
C GLY A 523 14.59 27.82 -0.29
N VAL A 524 14.87 26.68 0.36
CA VAL A 524 14.19 26.32 1.61
C VAL A 524 14.73 27.20 2.74
N PRO A 525 13.87 27.92 3.50
CA PRO A 525 14.30 28.85 4.54
C PRO A 525 14.89 28.12 5.75
N ALA A 526 15.84 28.77 6.43
CA ALA A 526 16.50 28.22 7.63
C ALA A 526 15.51 27.97 8.78
N ILE A 527 14.56 28.86 8.92
CA ILE A 527 13.42 28.77 9.84
C ILE A 527 12.17 29.13 9.04
N ALA A 528 11.02 28.62 9.48
CA ALA A 528 9.77 29.07 8.88
C ALA A 528 9.74 30.60 8.98
N GLU A 529 9.85 31.28 7.85
CA GLU A 529 9.48 32.68 7.84
C GLU A 529 8.03 32.70 8.28
N VAL A 530 7.77 33.33 9.41
CA VAL A 530 6.42 33.67 9.84
C VAL A 530 6.00 34.82 8.92
N SER A 531 5.83 34.49 7.65
CA SER A 531 5.45 35.45 6.59
C SER A 531 3.95 35.59 6.45
N ALA A 532 3.16 34.98 7.30
CA ALA A 532 1.78 35.35 7.43
C ALA A 532 1.68 36.37 8.56
N GLU A 533 1.66 37.63 8.20
CA GLU A 533 1.02 38.60 9.10
C GLU A 533 -0.36 38.06 9.43
N SER A 534 -0.75 38.18 10.70
CA SER A 534 -2.09 37.80 11.11
C SER A 534 -3.10 38.56 10.23
N PRO A 535 -4.20 37.90 9.83
CA PRO A 535 -5.19 38.52 8.95
C PRO A 535 -5.65 39.85 9.50
N THR A 536 -5.92 40.79 8.61
CA THR A 536 -6.47 42.10 9.00
C THR A 536 -7.88 41.99 9.56
N GLU A 537 -8.60 40.94 9.15
CA GLU A 537 -9.97 40.65 9.60
C GLU A 537 -10.13 39.18 9.90
N VAL A 538 -10.95 38.85 10.88
CA VAL A 538 -11.35 37.49 11.25
C VAL A 538 -12.87 37.39 11.11
N ALA A 539 -13.36 36.47 10.31
CA ALA A 539 -14.78 36.27 10.08
C ALA A 539 -15.53 36.02 11.43
N GLY A 540 -16.56 36.81 11.70
CA GLY A 540 -17.34 36.74 12.94
C GLY A 540 -16.68 37.42 14.14
N ALA A 541 -15.49 38.02 14.00
CA ALA A 541 -14.88 38.86 15.02
C ALA A 541 -14.67 40.28 14.51
N THR A 542 -14.73 41.27 15.41
CA THR A 542 -14.47 42.68 15.08
C THR A 542 -13.00 42.99 15.33
N THR A 543 -12.24 43.33 14.28
CA THR A 543 -10.85 43.80 14.44
C THR A 543 -10.84 45.20 15.05
N VAL A 544 -10.04 45.39 16.08
CA VAL A 544 -9.84 46.66 16.80
C VAL A 544 -8.36 47.04 16.84
N ASP A 545 -8.08 48.31 16.75
CA ASP A 545 -6.79 48.92 17.05
C ASP A 545 -6.58 49.14 18.57
N ALA A 546 -5.44 49.60 18.97
CA ALA A 546 -5.14 49.86 20.37
C ALA A 546 -6.05 50.90 21.00
N ALA A 547 -6.52 51.91 20.23
CA ALA A 547 -7.39 52.96 20.73
C ALA A 547 -8.82 52.45 20.99
N ALA A 548 -9.37 51.68 20.04
CA ALA A 548 -10.67 51.02 20.20
C ALA A 548 -10.63 49.98 21.33
N ALA A 549 -9.55 49.21 21.44
CA ALA A 549 -9.37 48.27 22.54
C ALA A 549 -9.30 48.99 23.91
N LYS A 550 -8.73 50.20 23.98
CA LYS A 550 -8.70 51.00 25.21
C LYS A 550 -10.11 51.44 25.64
N LEU A 551 -10.98 51.80 24.69
CA LEU A 551 -12.36 52.11 25.01
C LEU A 551 -13.11 50.90 25.58
N LEU A 552 -12.87 49.71 25.02
CA LEU A 552 -13.44 48.46 25.53
C LEU A 552 -12.92 48.12 26.93
N PHE A 553 -11.63 48.38 27.17
CA PHE A 553 -11.00 48.23 28.49
C PHE A 553 -11.64 49.12 29.53
N ASP A 554 -11.87 50.41 29.19
CA ASP A 554 -12.49 51.39 30.10
C ASP A 554 -13.99 51.06 30.38
N GLN A 555 -14.64 50.30 29.52
CA GLN A 555 -15.98 49.77 29.70
C GLN A 555 -16.01 48.46 30.51
N GLY A 556 -14.85 47.93 30.94
CA GLY A 556 -14.77 46.72 31.73
C GLY A 556 -14.93 45.42 30.90
N VAL A 557 -14.72 45.46 29.59
CA VAL A 557 -14.74 44.28 28.75
C VAL A 557 -13.55 43.34 29.13
N ALA A 558 -13.83 42.05 29.15
CA ALA A 558 -12.82 41.05 29.46
C ALA A 558 -11.72 40.99 28.38
N PHE A 559 -10.47 40.91 28.81
CA PHE A 559 -9.29 40.75 27.93
C PHE A 559 -8.67 39.38 28.15
N VAL A 560 -8.34 38.70 27.07
CA VAL A 560 -7.72 37.38 27.08
C VAL A 560 -6.39 37.43 26.32
N ASP A 561 -5.32 37.12 27.04
CA ASP A 561 -3.96 36.99 26.51
C ASP A 561 -3.73 35.53 26.08
N VAL A 562 -3.47 35.30 24.80
CA VAL A 562 -3.22 33.94 24.28
C VAL A 562 -1.73 33.64 24.05
N ARG A 563 -0.85 34.42 24.68
CA ARG A 563 0.58 34.21 24.65
C ARG A 563 0.99 33.05 25.59
N ASN A 564 2.30 32.77 25.66
CA ASN A 564 2.84 31.84 26.65
C ASN A 564 3.17 32.59 27.95
N GLU A 565 3.35 31.83 29.02
CA GLU A 565 3.61 32.36 30.37
C GLU A 565 4.87 33.24 30.45
N SER A 566 5.93 32.90 29.68
CA SER A 566 7.16 33.70 29.67
C SER A 566 6.95 35.13 29.12
N HIS A 567 6.10 35.28 28.08
CA HIS A 567 5.76 36.59 27.53
C HIS A 567 4.76 37.34 28.39
N TRP A 568 3.85 36.63 29.04
CA TRP A 568 2.91 37.19 30.01
C TRP A 568 3.64 37.82 31.19
N ASN A 569 4.63 37.13 31.75
CA ASN A 569 5.41 37.62 32.90
C ASN A 569 6.28 38.85 32.59
N LEU A 570 6.64 39.06 31.31
CA LEU A 570 7.35 40.28 30.87
C LEU A 570 6.43 41.51 30.76
N GLY A 571 5.13 41.32 30.85
CA GLY A 571 4.10 42.37 30.83
C GLY A 571 2.86 41.97 30.06
N HIS A 572 1.70 42.44 30.52
CA HIS A 572 0.40 42.17 29.96
C HIS A 572 -0.59 43.36 30.18
N ILE A 573 -1.75 43.33 29.55
CA ILE A 573 -2.81 44.31 29.75
C ILE A 573 -3.41 44.08 31.15
N PRO A 574 -3.54 45.12 32.01
CA PRO A 574 -4.03 44.95 33.38
C PRO A 574 -5.41 44.30 33.41
N GLY A 575 -5.60 43.32 34.31
CA GLY A 575 -6.87 42.60 34.43
C GLY A 575 -7.17 41.59 33.31
N ALA A 576 -6.30 41.44 32.33
CA ALA A 576 -6.40 40.37 31.36
C ALA A 576 -6.22 38.99 31.99
N VAL A 577 -6.79 37.96 31.40
CA VAL A 577 -6.65 36.56 31.81
C VAL A 577 -5.74 35.85 30.83
N LEU A 578 -4.72 35.16 31.31
CA LEU A 578 -3.83 34.32 30.50
C LEU A 578 -4.57 33.01 30.18
N LEU A 579 -4.86 32.79 28.90
CA LEU A 579 -5.27 31.51 28.36
C LEU A 579 -4.32 31.14 27.22
N ASN A 580 -3.21 30.50 27.57
CA ASN A 580 -2.19 30.12 26.58
C ASN A 580 -2.84 29.30 25.44
N PHE A 581 -2.69 29.80 24.20
CA PHE A 581 -3.31 29.20 23.02
C PHE A 581 -2.98 27.71 22.83
N LYS A 582 -1.83 27.26 23.32
CA LYS A 582 -1.35 25.88 23.15
C LYS A 582 -1.82 24.91 24.24
N SER A 583 -2.14 25.39 25.43
CA SER A 583 -2.47 24.55 26.59
C SER A 583 -3.85 24.82 27.17
N ASP A 584 -4.20 26.11 27.39
CA ASP A 584 -5.33 26.48 28.25
C ASP A 584 -6.50 27.11 27.49
N PHE A 585 -6.28 27.57 26.23
CA PHE A 585 -7.32 28.19 25.41
C PHE A 585 -8.27 27.14 24.86
N SER A 586 -9.33 26.88 25.61
CA SER A 586 -10.43 25.97 25.30
C SER A 586 -11.79 26.67 25.46
N GLU A 587 -12.85 26.04 24.95
CA GLU A 587 -14.21 26.56 25.15
C GLU A 587 -14.55 26.71 26.63
N ALA A 588 -14.24 25.70 27.44
CA ALA A 588 -14.45 25.73 28.88
C ALA A 588 -13.59 26.81 29.59
N GLY A 589 -12.32 26.97 29.14
CA GLY A 589 -11.43 28.02 29.65
C GLY A 589 -11.95 29.43 29.34
N LEU A 590 -12.49 29.66 28.12
CA LEU A 590 -13.04 30.96 27.75
C LEU A 590 -14.40 31.23 28.45
N LEU A 591 -15.22 30.22 28.63
CA LEU A 591 -16.49 30.32 29.39
C LEU A 591 -16.26 30.64 30.90
N ALA A 592 -15.11 30.26 31.45
CA ALA A 592 -14.71 30.63 32.81
C ALA A 592 -14.36 32.12 32.93
N VAL A 593 -14.04 32.80 31.81
CA VAL A 593 -13.71 34.24 31.77
C VAL A 593 -14.90 35.09 31.42
N VAL A 594 -15.74 34.65 30.44
CA VAL A 594 -16.83 35.46 29.87
C VAL A 594 -17.96 34.59 29.33
N ALA A 595 -19.20 35.02 29.47
CA ALA A 595 -20.36 34.35 28.87
C ALA A 595 -20.42 34.60 27.34
N ARG A 596 -21.11 33.73 26.58
CA ARG A 596 -21.12 33.79 25.11
C ARG A 596 -21.72 35.08 24.52
N ASP A 597 -22.67 35.67 25.20
CA ASP A 597 -23.35 36.93 24.84
C ASP A 597 -22.60 38.18 25.25
N GLN A 598 -21.54 38.04 26.07
CA GLN A 598 -20.70 39.12 26.53
C GLN A 598 -19.51 39.37 25.59
N ALA A 599 -18.94 40.59 25.69
CA ALA A 599 -17.80 41.00 24.87
C ALA A 599 -16.47 40.48 25.44
N VAL A 600 -15.60 40.05 24.56
CA VAL A 600 -14.22 39.64 24.90
C VAL A 600 -13.23 40.18 23.89
N VAL A 601 -12.10 40.74 24.37
CA VAL A 601 -10.94 41.13 23.54
C VAL A 601 -9.88 40.07 23.64
N ILE A 602 -9.47 39.51 22.48
CA ILE A 602 -8.41 38.47 22.38
C ILE A 602 -7.18 39.07 21.71
N TYR A 603 -6.03 38.94 22.35
CA TYR A 603 -4.76 39.49 21.85
C TYR A 603 -3.56 38.58 22.03
N CYS A 604 -2.46 38.85 21.28
CA CYS A 604 -1.16 38.19 21.40
C CYS A 604 0.02 39.19 21.18
N GLU A 605 1.13 38.70 20.57
CA GLU A 605 2.35 39.50 20.28
C GLU A 605 2.22 40.45 19.07
N GLY A 606 1.04 40.65 18.49
CA GLY A 606 0.82 41.59 17.38
C GLY A 606 0.77 40.93 15.99
N PRO A 607 0.90 41.72 14.90
CA PRO A 607 0.61 41.28 13.53
C PRO A 607 1.40 40.08 13.02
N LYS A 608 2.57 39.82 13.57
CA LYS A 608 3.41 38.65 13.24
C LYS A 608 3.07 37.39 14.06
N CYS A 609 1.99 37.42 14.86
CA CYS A 609 1.55 36.31 15.69
C CYS A 609 0.15 35.86 15.33
N LEU A 610 0.00 34.65 14.81
CA LEU A 610 -1.30 34.08 14.39
C LEU A 610 -2.15 33.57 15.56
N ARG A 611 -1.68 33.59 16.82
CA ARG A 611 -2.41 32.98 17.94
C ARG A 611 -3.74 33.69 18.24
N SER A 612 -3.76 35.02 18.26
CA SER A 612 -4.98 35.78 18.53
C SER A 612 -6.02 35.65 17.40
N SER A 613 -5.59 35.67 16.14
CA SER A 613 -6.53 35.44 15.03
C SER A 613 -7.13 34.04 15.07
N LYS A 614 -6.32 33.02 15.30
CA LYS A 614 -6.77 31.63 15.47
C LYS A 614 -7.67 31.45 16.72
N ALA A 615 -7.37 32.16 17.80
CA ALA A 615 -8.20 32.16 19.00
C ALA A 615 -9.57 32.80 18.75
N CYS A 616 -9.61 33.92 18.01
CA CYS A 616 -10.88 34.56 17.63
C CYS A 616 -11.74 33.62 16.75
N VAL A 617 -11.13 32.93 15.75
CA VAL A 617 -11.84 31.93 14.93
C VAL A 617 -12.48 30.85 15.83
N ARG A 618 -11.72 30.31 16.80
CA ARG A 618 -12.28 29.32 17.75
C ARG A 618 -13.38 29.86 18.61
N ALA A 619 -13.21 31.06 19.19
CA ALA A 619 -14.23 31.70 20.01
C ALA A 619 -15.54 31.89 19.25
N VAL A 620 -15.47 32.37 18.00
CA VAL A 620 -16.64 32.50 17.11
C VAL A 620 -17.28 31.13 16.83
N ALA A 621 -16.46 30.11 16.53
CA ALA A 621 -16.94 28.74 16.28
C ALA A 621 -17.61 28.11 17.53
N TRP A 622 -17.21 28.48 18.75
CA TRP A 622 -17.82 28.07 20.01
C TRP A 622 -19.10 28.90 20.36
N GLY A 623 -19.50 29.82 19.47
CA GLY A 623 -20.73 30.59 19.62
C GLY A 623 -20.61 31.85 20.52
N PHE A 624 -19.40 32.39 20.71
CA PHE A 624 -19.24 33.70 21.33
C PHE A 624 -19.61 34.79 20.32
N GLU A 625 -20.56 35.68 20.69
CA GLU A 625 -21.20 36.61 19.77
C GLU A 625 -20.42 37.92 19.58
N LYS A 626 -19.64 38.35 20.58
CA LYS A 626 -18.98 39.66 20.62
C LYS A 626 -17.48 39.48 20.82
N VAL A 627 -16.81 38.90 19.80
CA VAL A 627 -15.36 38.67 19.83
C VAL A 627 -14.63 39.84 19.16
N TYR A 628 -13.73 40.47 19.91
CA TYR A 628 -12.87 41.56 19.44
C TYR A 628 -11.45 41.06 19.26
N TYR A 629 -10.90 41.28 18.09
CA TYR A 629 -9.56 40.89 17.71
C TYR A 629 -8.61 42.08 17.76
N LEU A 630 -7.77 42.19 18.82
CA LEU A 630 -6.71 43.19 18.90
C LEU A 630 -5.50 42.70 18.09
N ARG A 631 -5.48 43.06 16.78
CA ARG A 631 -4.45 42.61 15.85
C ARG A 631 -3.06 43.09 16.22
N GLU A 632 -2.93 44.36 16.63
CA GLU A 632 -1.65 44.95 17.07
C GLU A 632 -1.10 44.32 18.36
N GLY A 633 -1.93 43.60 19.08
CA GLY A 633 -1.61 42.86 20.28
C GLY A 633 -1.06 43.71 21.41
N PHE A 634 -0.34 43.05 22.31
CA PHE A 634 0.29 43.72 23.45
C PHE A 634 1.31 44.80 23.04
N PRO A 635 2.18 44.62 22.03
CA PRO A 635 3.06 45.67 21.55
C PRO A 635 2.35 46.94 21.10
N GLY A 636 1.26 46.83 20.36
CA GLY A 636 0.47 47.99 19.96
C GLY A 636 -0.15 48.73 21.13
N TRP A 637 -0.71 47.99 22.09
CA TRP A 637 -1.21 48.54 23.35
C TRP A 637 -0.12 49.30 24.11
N LYS A 638 1.06 48.72 24.28
CA LYS A 638 2.22 49.33 24.96
C LYS A 638 2.77 50.55 24.22
N ALA A 639 2.85 50.48 22.87
CA ALA A 639 3.33 51.59 22.04
C ALA A 639 2.38 52.80 22.11
N ALA A 640 1.09 52.58 22.30
CA ALA A 640 0.09 53.65 22.53
C ALA A 640 0.19 54.27 23.93
N GLY A 641 1.08 53.85 24.79
CA GLY A 641 1.28 54.39 26.12
C GLY A 641 0.23 53.97 27.17
N TYR A 642 -0.51 52.90 26.90
CA TYR A 642 -1.56 52.44 27.83
C TYR A 642 -1.01 51.60 28.99
N PRO A 643 -1.75 51.47 30.12
CA PRO A 643 -1.29 50.76 31.30
C PRO A 643 -0.84 49.34 31.06
N VAL A 644 0.25 48.92 31.72
CA VAL A 644 0.83 47.61 31.65
C VAL A 644 0.98 47.03 33.05
N ALA A 645 0.56 45.79 33.26
CA ALA A 645 0.85 45.01 34.46
C ALA A 645 2.06 44.09 34.22
N VAL A 646 2.83 43.84 35.26
CA VAL A 646 3.98 42.91 35.29
C VAL A 646 3.81 42.00 36.50
N ASN A 647 3.94 40.71 36.35
CA ASN A 647 4.00 39.81 37.50
C ASN A 647 5.44 39.83 38.03
N ASN A 648 5.60 40.31 39.26
CA ASN A 648 6.87 40.28 40.03
C ASN A 648 7.20 38.86 40.47
#